data_01cd6513bdd65d6263f0da8b6ad3e248
#
_entry.id   01cd6513bdd65d6263f0da8b6ad3e248
#
_cell.length_a   1.000
_cell.length_b   1.000
_cell.length_c   1.000
_cell.angle_alpha   90.00
_cell.angle_beta   90.00
_cell.angle_gamma   90.00
#
_symmetry.space_group_name_H-M   'P 1'
#
loop_
_entity.id
_entity.type
_entity.pdbx_description
1 polymer ?
#
loop_
_entity_poly.entity_id
_entity_poly.type
_entity_poly.pdbx_seq_one_letter_code
_entity_poly.pdbx_strand_id
1 'polypeptide(L)'
;MSPAESESGADAFRHLGETVRAALSDRGFSTPTEPQRRAIPPLVSGRNTLVIAPTGTGKTETAMLPVFDAIVQHREQEGSTDGFCALYITPLRALNRDMRERLDWWGERLDIEIDVRHGDTTQYQRGKQANDPPDVLVTTPETLQAMLTGSKLREALADVRHVIVDEIHELAASKRGAQLTVGLERLRLLSGAFQRIGLSATVGDPDAVAAFLTGRRLDDPAADTDTSASTDADRDFSVVEVDVGSRVEFTVTNPKITAEDEQLAGKLATTEEMASHVRAIRDIVDENESTLVFVNTRQTAEALGSRFKKLGTAIEVHHGSLSRDVRVDVEDRFKGGELDALVCTSSMELGIDVGRVDHVVQYGSPREVARLLQRVGRAGHRHDQVSRGTIITSHPDDTLESLAIARRAGEGLVESAGIQYGSLDVVANQTVGLVMDFGEVSARRAYETVTRARPFHDLGEEAFRAVVRELNSNRLLWLDEDADQLEKSGGTWQYYYANLSMIPDEESYEVQDISSRTQVGTLDERFVVNFAAPGEVFIQRGEMWRINDIDEEESKVNVAPIEDPAGEVPSWVGQEIPVPAAVAGEVGELRDVAGSQFESGASQTAVARDLTGRYPTSESTIRTALDPIERHTDAGFPLPTDRRICIESRGRTVRVNAAFGHEINETLGRLLSALVGQRTGSSVGMSVDPYRISFEVPQGVTAGVFREILQSTEPAHLESYLELALKNSETLKFTLAQVAAKFGSLKRYQGRGRF
;
A
#
# COMPACT_ATOMS: atom_id res chain seq x y z
N MET A 1 26.69 -14.78 -15.80
CA MET A 1 25.93 -14.92 -17.07
C MET A 1 26.83 -15.47 -18.16
N SER A 2 26.45 -16.59 -18.77
CA SER A 2 27.13 -17.18 -19.92
C SER A 2 26.90 -16.36 -21.18
N PRO A 3 27.84 -16.27 -22.13
CA PRO A 3 27.67 -15.56 -23.41
C PRO A 3 26.43 -16.00 -24.24
N ALA A 4 25.94 -17.22 -24.03
CA ALA A 4 24.74 -17.74 -24.67
C ALA A 4 23.41 -17.15 -24.13
N GLU A 5 23.42 -16.60 -22.93
CA GLU A 5 22.23 -15.93 -22.33
C GLU A 5 22.06 -14.47 -22.83
N SER A 6 23.14 -13.84 -23.32
CA SER A 6 23.10 -12.46 -23.83
C SER A 6 22.57 -12.34 -25.27
N GLU A 7 22.65 -13.39 -26.09
CA GLU A 7 22.15 -13.37 -27.48
C GLU A 7 20.67 -13.78 -27.59
N SER A 8 20.11 -14.56 -26.65
CA SER A 8 18.72 -15.01 -26.73
C SER A 8 17.69 -13.92 -26.36
N GLY A 9 18.11 -12.90 -25.60
CA GLY A 9 17.22 -11.80 -25.16
C GLY A 9 17.11 -10.61 -26.11
N ALA A 10 17.94 -10.53 -27.15
CA ALA A 10 18.03 -9.35 -28.02
C ALA A 10 16.77 -9.09 -28.88
N ASP A 11 15.94 -10.11 -29.10
CA ASP A 11 14.69 -9.99 -29.86
C ASP A 11 13.61 -10.91 -29.25
N ALA A 12 13.12 -10.54 -28.06
CA ALA A 12 12.08 -11.31 -27.37
C ALA A 12 10.77 -11.45 -28.16
N PHE A 13 10.49 -10.50 -29.06
CA PHE A 13 9.28 -10.54 -29.89
C PHE A 13 9.30 -11.72 -30.89
N ARG A 14 10.46 -12.34 -31.16
CA ARG A 14 10.52 -13.56 -32.00
C ARG A 14 9.81 -14.77 -31.37
N HIS A 15 9.63 -14.78 -30.07
CA HIS A 15 8.91 -15.85 -29.37
C HIS A 15 7.39 -15.77 -29.56
N LEU A 16 6.88 -14.61 -30.00
CA LEU A 16 5.46 -14.38 -30.29
C LEU A 16 5.11 -14.83 -31.71
N GLY A 17 3.87 -15.25 -31.92
CA GLY A 17 3.31 -15.61 -33.22
C GLY A 17 3.29 -14.46 -34.23
N GLU A 18 3.09 -14.78 -35.47
CA GLU A 18 3.17 -13.82 -36.57
C GLU A 18 2.09 -12.71 -36.45
N THR A 19 0.87 -13.07 -36.03
CA THR A 19 -0.26 -12.15 -35.86
C THR A 19 0.05 -11.07 -34.84
N VAL A 20 0.60 -11.46 -33.66
CA VAL A 20 0.96 -10.50 -32.60
C VAL A 20 2.16 -9.66 -33.00
N ARG A 21 3.15 -10.24 -33.70
CA ARG A 21 4.30 -9.47 -34.22
C ARG A 21 3.89 -8.42 -35.27
N ALA A 22 2.92 -8.74 -36.12
CA ALA A 22 2.36 -7.76 -37.05
C ALA A 22 1.69 -6.59 -36.30
N ALA A 23 0.89 -6.89 -35.28
CA ALA A 23 0.26 -5.87 -34.42
C ALA A 23 1.29 -4.99 -33.70
N LEU A 24 2.39 -5.55 -33.20
CA LEU A 24 3.50 -4.79 -32.61
C LEU A 24 4.09 -3.79 -33.59
N SER A 25 4.33 -4.24 -34.85
CA SER A 25 4.83 -3.37 -35.93
C SER A 25 3.86 -2.24 -36.27
N ASP A 26 2.56 -2.53 -36.35
CA ASP A 26 1.52 -1.53 -36.64
C ASP A 26 1.43 -0.46 -35.53
N ARG A 27 1.70 -0.83 -34.26
CA ARG A 27 1.75 0.10 -33.11
C ARG A 27 3.09 0.83 -32.99
N GLY A 28 4.08 0.50 -33.84
CA GLY A 28 5.40 1.11 -33.81
C GLY A 28 6.34 0.54 -32.73
N PHE A 29 6.02 -0.61 -32.17
CA PHE A 29 6.88 -1.31 -31.19
C PHE A 29 7.92 -2.16 -31.94
N SER A 30 9.08 -1.58 -32.19
CA SER A 30 10.16 -2.23 -32.95
C SER A 30 11.20 -2.91 -32.04
N THR A 31 11.33 -2.45 -30.80
CA THR A 31 12.37 -2.92 -29.87
C THR A 31 11.73 -3.27 -28.52
N PRO A 32 11.92 -4.48 -28.01
CA PRO A 32 11.39 -4.85 -26.71
C PRO A 32 12.10 -4.09 -25.59
N THR A 33 11.33 -3.69 -24.56
CA THR A 33 11.86 -3.12 -23.34
C THR A 33 12.60 -4.16 -22.51
N GLU A 34 13.36 -3.75 -21.50
CA GLU A 34 14.11 -4.69 -20.65
C GLU A 34 13.19 -5.72 -19.95
N PRO A 35 12.04 -5.32 -19.34
CA PRO A 35 11.08 -6.30 -18.82
C PRO A 35 10.58 -7.26 -19.90
N GLN A 36 10.27 -6.76 -21.09
CA GLN A 36 9.80 -7.59 -22.20
C GLN A 36 10.86 -8.58 -22.69
N ARG A 37 12.13 -8.15 -22.81
CA ARG A 37 13.24 -9.04 -23.19
C ARG A 37 13.40 -10.21 -22.24
N ARG A 38 13.25 -9.97 -20.94
CA ARG A 38 13.52 -10.97 -19.92
C ARG A 38 12.30 -11.83 -19.57
N ALA A 39 11.08 -11.28 -19.63
CA ALA A 39 9.88 -11.97 -19.19
C ALA A 39 9.09 -12.66 -20.31
N ILE A 40 9.10 -12.17 -21.56
CA ILE A 40 8.35 -12.81 -22.66
C ILE A 40 8.76 -14.29 -22.85
N PRO A 41 10.06 -14.67 -22.89
CA PRO A 41 10.43 -16.07 -23.09
C PRO A 41 9.86 -17.04 -22.04
N PRO A 42 10.00 -16.83 -20.71
CA PRO A 42 9.38 -17.71 -19.72
C PRO A 42 7.84 -17.66 -19.77
N LEU A 43 7.22 -16.50 -20.07
CA LEU A 43 5.77 -16.38 -20.19
C LEU A 43 5.22 -17.20 -21.36
N VAL A 44 5.83 -17.13 -22.54
CA VAL A 44 5.45 -17.95 -23.71
C VAL A 44 5.63 -19.43 -23.46
N SER A 45 6.62 -19.82 -22.64
CA SER A 45 6.79 -21.22 -22.24
C SER A 45 5.76 -21.73 -21.22
N GLY A 46 4.80 -20.90 -20.79
CA GLY A 46 3.73 -21.24 -19.83
C GLY A 46 4.17 -21.20 -18.37
N ARG A 47 5.38 -20.71 -18.03
CA ARG A 47 5.84 -20.62 -16.63
C ARG A 47 5.12 -19.51 -15.90
N ASN A 48 4.77 -19.76 -14.63
CA ASN A 48 4.35 -18.68 -13.74
C ASN A 48 5.50 -17.67 -13.60
N THR A 49 5.19 -16.39 -13.69
CA THR A 49 6.26 -15.37 -13.71
C THR A 49 5.85 -14.15 -12.91
N LEU A 50 6.74 -13.71 -12.02
CA LEU A 50 6.65 -12.42 -11.35
C LEU A 50 7.56 -11.43 -12.09
N VAL A 51 6.97 -10.35 -12.60
CA VAL A 51 7.68 -9.26 -13.27
C VAL A 51 7.75 -8.06 -12.35
N ILE A 52 8.96 -7.72 -11.93
CA ILE A 52 9.25 -6.57 -11.07
C ILE A 52 9.95 -5.52 -11.91
N ALA A 53 9.29 -4.40 -12.13
CA ALA A 53 9.84 -3.31 -12.92
C ALA A 53 9.18 -1.97 -12.54
N PRO A 54 9.85 -0.84 -12.78
CA PRO A 54 9.27 0.49 -12.58
C PRO A 54 7.99 0.71 -13.38
N THR A 55 7.20 1.69 -12.97
CA THR A 55 6.06 2.18 -13.78
C THR A 55 6.56 2.76 -15.10
N GLY A 56 5.73 2.67 -16.15
CA GLY A 56 6.10 3.20 -17.48
C GLY A 56 7.07 2.34 -18.31
N THR A 57 7.56 1.21 -17.80
CA THR A 57 8.50 0.31 -18.51
C THR A 57 7.81 -0.71 -19.42
N GLY A 58 6.48 -0.67 -19.54
CA GLY A 58 5.70 -1.59 -20.36
C GLY A 58 5.37 -2.92 -19.70
N LYS A 59 5.23 -2.96 -18.36
CA LYS A 59 4.84 -4.17 -17.59
C LYS A 59 3.54 -4.80 -18.10
N THR A 60 2.53 -4.01 -18.41
CA THR A 60 1.24 -4.49 -18.90
C THR A 60 1.40 -5.24 -20.23
N GLU A 61 2.07 -4.65 -21.20
CA GLU A 61 2.35 -5.29 -22.47
C GLU A 61 3.27 -6.51 -22.30
N THR A 62 4.19 -6.47 -21.34
CA THR A 62 5.04 -7.63 -21.01
C THR A 62 4.22 -8.85 -20.63
N ALA A 63 3.16 -8.67 -19.83
CA ALA A 63 2.26 -9.75 -19.45
C ALA A 63 1.26 -10.10 -20.53
N MET A 64 0.66 -9.08 -21.17
CA MET A 64 -0.48 -9.30 -22.07
C MET A 64 -0.08 -9.80 -23.46
N LEU A 65 1.08 -9.43 -24.00
CA LEU A 65 1.50 -9.90 -25.34
C LEU A 65 1.59 -11.42 -25.42
N PRO A 66 2.23 -12.14 -24.47
CA PRO A 66 2.20 -13.61 -24.45
C PRO A 66 0.81 -14.20 -24.25
N VAL A 67 -0.05 -13.56 -23.48
CA VAL A 67 -1.45 -14.01 -23.25
C VAL A 67 -2.27 -13.82 -24.51
N PHE A 68 -2.16 -12.70 -25.21
CA PHE A 68 -2.80 -12.48 -26.52
C PHE A 68 -2.33 -13.50 -27.53
N ASP A 69 -1.04 -13.77 -27.57
CA ASP A 69 -0.46 -14.77 -28.47
C ASP A 69 -1.03 -16.17 -28.20
N ALA A 70 -1.15 -16.56 -26.94
CA ALA A 70 -1.75 -17.83 -26.57
C ALA A 70 -3.24 -17.92 -26.95
N ILE A 71 -4.01 -16.83 -26.81
CA ILE A 71 -5.43 -16.78 -27.22
C ILE A 71 -5.55 -16.91 -28.74
N VAL A 72 -4.75 -16.17 -29.51
CA VAL A 72 -4.75 -16.23 -30.99
C VAL A 72 -4.40 -17.64 -31.45
N GLN A 73 -3.31 -18.22 -30.95
CA GLN A 73 -2.89 -19.58 -31.31
C GLN A 73 -3.94 -20.65 -30.94
N HIS A 74 -4.59 -20.52 -29.79
CA HIS A 74 -5.65 -21.44 -29.38
C HIS A 74 -6.84 -21.37 -30.35
N ARG A 75 -7.29 -20.16 -30.72
CA ARG A 75 -8.36 -19.98 -31.71
C ARG A 75 -8.04 -20.57 -33.08
N GLU A 76 -6.80 -20.43 -33.53
CA GLU A 76 -6.35 -21.00 -34.80
C GLU A 76 -6.36 -22.53 -34.79
N GLN A 77 -6.12 -23.16 -33.64
CA GLN A 77 -6.00 -24.61 -33.50
C GLN A 77 -7.31 -25.31 -33.10
N GLU A 78 -8.05 -24.73 -32.16
CA GLU A 78 -9.20 -25.38 -31.50
C GLU A 78 -10.53 -24.63 -31.70
N GLY A 79 -10.51 -23.41 -32.24
CA GLY A 79 -11.68 -22.54 -32.38
C GLY A 79 -11.87 -21.59 -31.19
N SER A 80 -12.97 -20.81 -31.22
CA SER A 80 -13.31 -19.88 -30.12
C SER A 80 -13.73 -20.67 -28.85
N THR A 81 -13.35 -20.16 -27.69
CA THR A 81 -13.86 -20.64 -26.39
C THR A 81 -15.17 -19.93 -26.06
N ASP A 82 -16.05 -20.62 -25.31
CA ASP A 82 -17.33 -20.05 -24.84
C ASP A 82 -17.18 -19.30 -23.49
N GLY A 83 -15.97 -19.28 -22.90
CA GLY A 83 -15.66 -18.70 -21.60
C GLY A 83 -14.50 -17.73 -21.61
N PHE A 84 -14.11 -17.28 -20.41
CA PHE A 84 -12.95 -16.38 -20.22
C PHE A 84 -11.65 -17.17 -20.47
N CYS A 85 -10.79 -16.69 -21.38
CA CYS A 85 -9.44 -17.22 -21.56
C CYS A 85 -8.45 -16.68 -20.53
N ALA A 86 -8.62 -15.40 -20.16
CA ALA A 86 -7.74 -14.72 -19.23
C ALA A 86 -8.47 -13.78 -18.28
N LEU A 87 -7.95 -13.69 -17.03
CA LEU A 87 -8.38 -12.71 -16.04
C LEU A 87 -7.22 -11.74 -15.77
N TYR A 88 -7.52 -10.43 -15.82
CA TYR A 88 -6.60 -9.37 -15.40
C TYR A 88 -7.13 -8.75 -14.11
N ILE A 89 -6.46 -9.00 -12.99
CA ILE A 89 -6.93 -8.60 -11.66
C ILE A 89 -6.13 -7.40 -11.17
N THR A 90 -6.82 -6.29 -10.86
CA THR A 90 -6.21 -5.08 -10.32
C THR A 90 -6.71 -4.78 -8.92
N PRO A 91 -5.91 -4.14 -8.04
CA PRO A 91 -6.34 -3.79 -6.69
C PRO A 91 -7.39 -2.67 -6.64
N LEU A 92 -7.44 -1.79 -7.64
CA LEU A 92 -8.27 -0.59 -7.65
C LEU A 92 -9.19 -0.50 -8.88
N ARG A 93 -10.42 -0.04 -8.66
CA ARG A 93 -11.42 0.18 -9.74
C ARG A 93 -10.99 1.24 -10.76
N ALA A 94 -10.25 2.26 -10.34
CA ALA A 94 -9.75 3.30 -11.23
C ALA A 94 -8.81 2.72 -12.30
N LEU A 95 -7.93 1.80 -11.92
CA LEU A 95 -7.01 1.12 -12.84
C LEU A 95 -7.74 0.30 -13.91
N ASN A 96 -8.93 -0.23 -13.62
CA ASN A 96 -9.67 -1.03 -14.59
C ASN A 96 -10.08 -0.24 -15.83
N ARG A 97 -10.43 1.05 -15.68
CA ARG A 97 -10.80 1.91 -16.83
C ARG A 97 -9.59 2.20 -17.69
N ASP A 98 -8.51 2.67 -17.10
CA ASP A 98 -7.26 2.98 -17.81
C ASP A 98 -6.71 1.73 -18.51
N MET A 99 -6.83 0.58 -17.84
CA MET A 99 -6.42 -0.70 -18.39
C MET A 99 -7.24 -1.08 -19.63
N ARG A 100 -8.56 -0.88 -19.58
CA ARG A 100 -9.42 -1.12 -20.74
C ARG A 100 -9.03 -0.26 -21.93
N GLU A 101 -8.92 1.06 -21.76
CA GLU A 101 -8.53 1.99 -22.81
C GLU A 101 -7.18 1.61 -23.44
N ARG A 102 -6.23 1.14 -22.62
CA ARG A 102 -4.92 0.69 -23.06
C ARG A 102 -4.98 -0.62 -23.85
N LEU A 103 -5.86 -1.54 -23.47
CA LEU A 103 -5.99 -2.86 -24.07
C LEU A 103 -6.95 -2.89 -25.27
N ASP A 104 -7.91 -1.95 -25.37
CA ASP A 104 -8.92 -1.91 -26.46
C ASP A 104 -8.28 -1.93 -27.85
N TRP A 105 -7.19 -1.16 -28.06
CA TRP A 105 -6.48 -1.19 -29.33
C TRP A 105 -5.95 -2.58 -29.72
N TRP A 106 -5.39 -3.30 -28.73
CA TRP A 106 -4.88 -4.66 -28.94
C TRP A 106 -6.03 -5.62 -29.22
N GLY A 107 -7.14 -5.49 -28.48
CA GLY A 107 -8.34 -6.28 -28.70
C GLY A 107 -8.88 -6.14 -30.12
N GLU A 108 -9.09 -4.90 -30.58
CA GLU A 108 -9.55 -4.60 -31.93
C GLU A 108 -8.59 -5.15 -33.02
N ARG A 109 -7.28 -5.02 -32.80
CA ARG A 109 -6.27 -5.43 -33.76
C ARG A 109 -6.09 -6.95 -33.87
N LEU A 110 -6.30 -7.67 -32.76
CA LEU A 110 -6.11 -9.11 -32.65
C LEU A 110 -7.43 -9.89 -32.68
N ASP A 111 -8.56 -9.21 -32.82
CA ASP A 111 -9.91 -9.78 -32.73
C ASP A 111 -10.15 -10.52 -31.40
N ILE A 112 -9.73 -9.90 -30.27
CA ILE A 112 -9.88 -10.41 -28.92
C ILE A 112 -10.87 -9.52 -28.18
N GLU A 113 -11.95 -10.11 -27.63
CA GLU A 113 -12.91 -9.36 -26.84
C GLU A 113 -12.38 -9.10 -25.42
N ILE A 114 -12.33 -7.82 -25.05
CA ILE A 114 -11.85 -7.36 -23.73
C ILE A 114 -12.96 -6.54 -23.07
N ASP A 115 -13.31 -6.88 -21.85
CA ASP A 115 -14.30 -6.11 -21.07
C ASP A 115 -13.89 -5.96 -19.63
N VAL A 116 -14.57 -5.06 -18.91
CA VAL A 116 -14.30 -4.72 -17.50
C VAL A 116 -15.49 -5.06 -16.63
N ARG A 117 -15.22 -5.71 -15.49
CA ARG A 117 -16.23 -6.02 -14.46
C ARG A 117 -15.75 -5.64 -13.07
N HIS A 118 -16.46 -4.73 -12.41
CA HIS A 118 -16.23 -4.32 -11.03
C HIS A 118 -17.55 -3.98 -10.31
N GLY A 119 -17.49 -3.53 -9.06
CA GLY A 119 -18.67 -3.22 -8.26
C GLY A 119 -19.69 -2.28 -8.93
N ASP A 120 -19.19 -1.30 -9.71
CA ASP A 120 -20.00 -0.27 -10.36
C ASP A 120 -20.49 -0.65 -11.78
N THR A 121 -20.13 -1.85 -12.29
CA THR A 121 -20.62 -2.35 -13.58
C THR A 121 -22.15 -2.49 -13.55
N THR A 122 -22.83 -1.95 -14.56
CA THR A 122 -24.29 -1.95 -14.62
C THR A 122 -24.89 -3.37 -14.72
N GLN A 123 -26.12 -3.55 -14.26
CA GLN A 123 -26.83 -4.85 -14.34
C GLN A 123 -26.93 -5.34 -15.79
N TYR A 124 -27.14 -4.44 -16.75
CA TYR A 124 -27.20 -4.76 -18.17
C TYR A 124 -25.88 -5.34 -18.67
N GLN A 125 -24.76 -4.67 -18.38
CA GLN A 125 -23.43 -5.15 -18.75
C GLN A 125 -23.08 -6.46 -18.06
N ARG A 126 -23.43 -6.61 -16.78
CA ARG A 126 -23.25 -7.88 -16.05
C ARG A 126 -24.03 -9.02 -16.70
N GLY A 127 -25.25 -8.75 -17.17
CA GLY A 127 -26.08 -9.74 -17.87
C GLY A 127 -25.48 -10.10 -19.24
N LYS A 128 -24.96 -9.14 -20.00
CA LYS A 128 -24.26 -9.37 -21.28
C LYS A 128 -23.05 -10.29 -21.05
N GLN A 129 -22.14 -9.91 -20.16
CA GLN A 129 -20.93 -10.69 -19.84
C GLN A 129 -21.19 -12.10 -19.31
N ALA A 130 -22.36 -12.34 -18.74
CA ALA A 130 -22.74 -13.68 -18.27
C ALA A 130 -23.33 -14.57 -19.39
N ASN A 131 -23.87 -13.97 -20.46
CA ASN A 131 -24.42 -14.70 -21.58
C ASN A 131 -23.45 -14.81 -22.77
N ASP A 132 -22.53 -13.86 -22.87
CA ASP A 132 -21.53 -13.73 -23.92
C ASP A 132 -20.22 -13.26 -23.25
N PRO A 133 -19.44 -14.18 -22.67
CA PRO A 133 -18.22 -13.84 -21.95
C PRO A 133 -17.12 -13.34 -22.89
N PRO A 134 -16.43 -12.21 -22.57
CA PRO A 134 -15.26 -11.81 -23.34
C PRO A 134 -14.07 -12.75 -23.13
N ASP A 135 -13.12 -12.77 -24.06
CA ASP A 135 -11.89 -13.55 -23.92
C ASP A 135 -11.04 -13.12 -22.72
N VAL A 136 -10.95 -11.81 -22.49
CA VAL A 136 -10.18 -11.21 -21.41
C VAL A 136 -11.09 -10.36 -20.54
N LEU A 137 -11.14 -10.68 -19.24
CA LEU A 137 -11.90 -9.89 -18.28
C LEU A 137 -10.96 -9.15 -17.32
N VAL A 138 -11.02 -7.81 -17.33
CA VAL A 138 -10.35 -6.96 -16.33
C VAL A 138 -11.27 -6.82 -15.13
N THR A 139 -10.77 -7.14 -13.92
CA THR A 139 -11.62 -7.24 -12.73
C THR A 139 -10.88 -6.92 -11.43
N THR A 140 -11.59 -7.01 -10.28
CA THR A 140 -11.03 -6.84 -8.93
C THR A 140 -11.10 -8.15 -8.14
N PRO A 141 -10.30 -8.32 -7.07
CA PRO A 141 -10.36 -9.51 -6.21
C PRO A 141 -11.77 -9.86 -5.73
N GLU A 142 -12.54 -8.86 -5.31
CA GLU A 142 -13.91 -9.06 -4.79
C GLU A 142 -14.89 -9.54 -5.88
N THR A 143 -14.70 -9.05 -7.10
CA THR A 143 -15.54 -9.45 -8.23
C THR A 143 -15.28 -10.90 -8.61
N LEU A 144 -14.03 -11.37 -8.58
CA LEU A 144 -13.70 -12.79 -8.77
C LEU A 144 -14.43 -13.67 -7.73
N GLN A 145 -14.43 -13.25 -6.44
CA GLN A 145 -15.16 -13.98 -5.40
C GLN A 145 -16.66 -14.13 -5.72
N ALA A 146 -17.28 -13.07 -6.24
CA ALA A 146 -18.69 -13.12 -6.65
C ALA A 146 -18.92 -13.99 -7.89
N MET A 147 -17.99 -13.99 -8.84
CA MET A 147 -18.08 -14.78 -10.07
C MET A 147 -17.99 -16.28 -9.81
N LEU A 148 -17.15 -16.71 -8.87
CA LEU A 148 -16.96 -18.12 -8.49
C LEU A 148 -18.26 -18.77 -7.99
N THR A 149 -19.19 -18.00 -7.41
CA THR A 149 -20.45 -18.49 -6.85
C THR A 149 -21.65 -18.36 -7.81
N GLY A 150 -21.50 -17.65 -8.92
CA GLY A 150 -22.56 -17.43 -9.91
C GLY A 150 -22.62 -18.55 -10.96
N SER A 151 -23.76 -19.19 -11.21
CA SER A 151 -23.86 -20.35 -12.10
C SER A 151 -23.24 -20.14 -13.48
N LYS A 152 -23.72 -19.14 -14.25
CA LYS A 152 -23.24 -18.85 -15.61
C LYS A 152 -21.79 -18.38 -15.66
N LEU A 153 -21.43 -17.46 -14.76
CA LEU A 153 -20.06 -16.93 -14.71
C LEU A 153 -19.07 -18.00 -14.26
N ARG A 154 -19.49 -18.91 -13.41
CA ARG A 154 -18.69 -20.04 -12.99
C ARG A 154 -18.40 -20.99 -14.16
N GLU A 155 -19.39 -21.25 -15.03
CA GLU A 155 -19.19 -22.02 -16.26
C GLU A 155 -18.14 -21.33 -17.16
N ALA A 156 -18.25 -20.02 -17.36
CA ALA A 156 -17.29 -19.25 -18.14
C ALA A 156 -15.88 -19.22 -17.52
N LEU A 157 -15.75 -19.30 -16.19
CA LEU A 157 -14.46 -19.38 -15.50
C LEU A 157 -13.74 -20.72 -15.68
N ALA A 158 -14.44 -21.78 -16.13
CA ALA A 158 -13.82 -23.09 -16.34
C ALA A 158 -12.79 -23.10 -17.49
N ASP A 159 -12.85 -22.13 -18.40
CA ASP A 159 -11.95 -21.99 -19.55
C ASP A 159 -10.71 -21.12 -19.25
N VAL A 160 -10.59 -20.57 -18.05
CA VAL A 160 -9.47 -19.69 -17.67
C VAL A 160 -8.15 -20.44 -17.73
N ARG A 161 -7.22 -19.91 -18.53
CA ARG A 161 -5.86 -20.44 -18.73
C ARG A 161 -4.76 -19.50 -18.23
N HIS A 162 -5.07 -18.22 -18.07
CA HIS A 162 -4.12 -17.20 -17.64
C HIS A 162 -4.77 -16.28 -16.59
N VAL A 163 -4.04 -16.00 -15.53
CA VAL A 163 -4.43 -15.02 -14.52
C VAL A 163 -3.29 -14.05 -14.30
N ILE A 164 -3.54 -12.78 -14.60
CA ILE A 164 -2.60 -11.69 -14.34
C ILE A 164 -3.05 -10.97 -13.07
N VAL A 165 -2.14 -10.79 -12.12
CA VAL A 165 -2.38 -10.01 -10.90
C VAL A 165 -1.47 -8.79 -10.93
N ASP A 166 -2.08 -7.63 -11.14
CA ASP A 166 -1.36 -6.36 -11.22
C ASP A 166 -1.20 -5.74 -9.83
N GLU A 167 -0.13 -4.98 -9.63
CA GLU A 167 0.28 -4.37 -8.37
C GLU A 167 0.19 -5.37 -7.19
N ILE A 168 0.71 -6.58 -7.42
CA ILE A 168 0.56 -7.71 -6.47
C ILE A 168 1.11 -7.40 -5.08
N HIS A 169 2.13 -6.55 -4.96
CA HIS A 169 2.71 -6.12 -3.69
C HIS A 169 1.69 -5.39 -2.79
N GLU A 170 0.78 -4.58 -3.39
CA GLU A 170 -0.30 -3.92 -2.66
C GLU A 170 -1.34 -4.91 -2.11
N LEU A 171 -1.55 -5.99 -2.85
CA LEU A 171 -2.46 -7.05 -2.42
C LEU A 171 -1.82 -7.92 -1.35
N ALA A 172 -0.55 -8.25 -1.46
CA ALA A 172 0.15 -9.16 -0.56
C ALA A 172 0.09 -8.71 0.92
N ALA A 173 0.18 -7.41 1.16
CA ALA A 173 0.13 -6.81 2.49
C ALA A 173 -1.29 -6.73 3.11
N SER A 174 -2.30 -7.30 2.46
CA SER A 174 -3.70 -7.11 2.87
C SER A 174 -4.49 -8.40 2.95
N LYS A 175 -5.56 -8.40 3.77
CA LYS A 175 -6.55 -9.49 3.79
C LYS A 175 -7.23 -9.72 2.43
N ARG A 176 -7.31 -8.69 1.58
CA ARG A 176 -7.84 -8.81 0.21
C ARG A 176 -6.97 -9.72 -0.64
N GLY A 177 -5.65 -9.58 -0.51
CA GLY A 177 -4.71 -10.46 -1.20
C GLY A 177 -4.73 -11.88 -0.64
N ALA A 178 -4.79 -12.06 0.68
CA ALA A 178 -4.96 -13.37 1.29
C ALA A 178 -6.27 -14.04 0.82
N GLN A 179 -7.35 -13.29 0.67
CA GLN A 179 -8.62 -13.77 0.10
C GLN A 179 -8.46 -14.14 -1.38
N LEU A 180 -7.75 -13.30 -2.16
CA LEU A 180 -7.49 -13.56 -3.58
C LEU A 180 -6.75 -14.87 -3.77
N THR A 181 -5.70 -15.13 -2.99
CA THR A 181 -4.90 -16.37 -3.15
C THR A 181 -5.72 -17.62 -2.93
N VAL A 182 -6.62 -17.66 -1.94
CA VAL A 182 -7.58 -18.77 -1.78
C VAL A 182 -8.60 -18.77 -2.92
N GLY A 183 -9.05 -17.61 -3.39
CA GLY A 183 -9.90 -17.50 -4.58
C GLY A 183 -9.28 -18.11 -5.82
N LEU A 184 -7.96 -17.96 -6.00
CA LEU A 184 -7.22 -18.60 -7.09
C LEU A 184 -7.14 -20.13 -6.93
N GLU A 185 -7.05 -20.65 -5.70
CA GLU A 185 -7.13 -22.08 -5.46
C GLU A 185 -8.55 -22.64 -5.74
N ARG A 186 -9.60 -21.87 -5.40
CA ARG A 186 -10.99 -22.21 -5.76
C ARG A 186 -11.19 -22.17 -7.29
N LEU A 187 -10.63 -21.20 -7.98
CA LEU A 187 -10.63 -21.14 -9.44
C LEU A 187 -9.95 -22.38 -10.04
N ARG A 188 -8.80 -22.77 -9.49
CA ARG A 188 -8.09 -23.98 -9.92
C ARG A 188 -8.90 -25.28 -9.78
N LEU A 189 -9.77 -25.38 -8.77
CA LEU A 189 -10.69 -26.52 -8.64
C LEU A 189 -11.70 -26.59 -9.78
N LEU A 190 -11.94 -25.46 -10.45
CA LEU A 190 -12.91 -25.30 -11.53
C LEU A 190 -12.26 -25.45 -12.92
N SER A 191 -11.21 -24.65 -13.18
CA SER A 191 -10.55 -24.55 -14.49
C SER A 191 -9.33 -25.48 -14.66
N GLY A 192 -8.91 -26.17 -13.60
CA GLY A 192 -7.63 -26.88 -13.61
C GLY A 192 -6.42 -25.97 -13.41
N ALA A 193 -5.26 -26.41 -13.89
CA ALA A 193 -4.04 -25.59 -13.83
C ALA A 193 -4.09 -24.44 -14.84
N PHE A 194 -3.68 -23.25 -14.40
CA PHE A 194 -3.53 -22.06 -15.24
C PHE A 194 -2.24 -21.32 -14.90
N GLN A 195 -1.72 -20.58 -15.86
CA GLN A 195 -0.54 -19.75 -15.69
C GLN A 195 -0.87 -18.53 -14.81
N ARG A 196 -0.02 -18.24 -13.83
CA ARG A 196 -0.13 -17.07 -12.94
C ARG A 196 0.99 -16.08 -13.25
N ILE A 197 0.59 -14.85 -13.53
CA ILE A 197 1.50 -13.76 -13.89
C ILE A 197 1.31 -12.64 -12.88
N GLY A 198 2.38 -12.29 -12.17
CA GLY A 198 2.38 -11.17 -11.22
C GLY A 198 3.10 -9.97 -11.82
N LEU A 199 2.50 -8.78 -11.69
CA LEU A 199 3.14 -7.52 -11.98
C LEU A 199 3.33 -6.74 -10.69
N SER A 200 4.54 -6.25 -10.46
CA SER A 200 4.91 -5.55 -9.24
C SER A 200 5.80 -4.35 -9.52
N ALA A 201 5.71 -3.34 -8.67
CA ALA A 201 6.80 -2.41 -8.46
C ALA A 201 7.94 -3.10 -7.69
N THR A 202 9.03 -2.40 -7.44
CA THR A 202 10.19 -2.92 -6.69
C THR A 202 9.79 -3.32 -5.27
N VAL A 203 10.20 -4.52 -4.85
CA VAL A 203 9.95 -5.12 -3.52
C VAL A 203 11.24 -5.74 -2.99
N GLY A 204 11.39 -5.79 -1.67
CA GLY A 204 12.61 -6.29 -1.04
C GLY A 204 12.72 -7.84 -0.96
N ASP A 205 11.61 -8.56 -1.16
CA ASP A 205 11.58 -10.03 -1.14
C ASP A 205 10.76 -10.57 -2.32
N PRO A 206 11.37 -10.63 -3.52
CA PRO A 206 10.70 -11.11 -4.73
C PRO A 206 10.18 -12.53 -4.66
N ASP A 207 10.95 -13.45 -4.03
CA ASP A 207 10.58 -14.87 -3.94
C ASP A 207 9.35 -15.07 -3.04
N ALA A 208 9.25 -14.32 -1.96
CA ALA A 208 8.07 -14.36 -1.10
C ALA A 208 6.80 -13.90 -1.83
N VAL A 209 6.91 -12.84 -2.65
CA VAL A 209 5.78 -12.34 -3.47
C VAL A 209 5.42 -13.34 -4.58
N ALA A 210 6.40 -13.98 -5.22
CA ALA A 210 6.14 -15.02 -6.20
C ALA A 210 5.51 -16.27 -5.57
N ALA A 211 5.97 -16.68 -4.40
CA ALA A 211 5.34 -17.75 -3.62
C ALA A 211 3.92 -17.40 -3.16
N PHE A 212 3.67 -16.14 -2.78
CA PHE A 212 2.33 -15.65 -2.50
C PHE A 212 1.40 -15.79 -3.72
N LEU A 213 1.85 -15.44 -4.92
CA LEU A 213 1.09 -15.57 -6.15
C LEU A 213 0.78 -17.03 -6.50
N THR A 214 1.78 -17.91 -6.42
CA THR A 214 1.69 -19.28 -6.91
C THR A 214 1.21 -20.27 -5.86
N GLY A 215 1.33 -19.93 -4.57
CA GLY A 215 1.08 -20.84 -3.46
C GLY A 215 2.21 -21.86 -3.24
N ARG A 216 3.41 -21.65 -3.83
CA ARG A 216 4.57 -22.53 -3.59
C ARG A 216 5.09 -22.38 -2.17
N ARG A 217 5.54 -23.50 -1.57
CA ARG A 217 6.30 -23.50 -0.31
C ARG A 217 7.77 -23.23 -0.60
N LEU A 218 8.35 -22.24 0.08
CA LEU A 218 9.78 -21.91 -0.05
C LEU A 218 10.67 -22.75 0.90
N ASP A 219 10.08 -23.24 2.00
CA ASP A 219 10.81 -23.89 3.11
C ASP A 219 10.65 -25.42 3.11
N ASP A 220 10.20 -26.01 2.01
CA ASP A 220 10.05 -27.48 1.94
C ASP A 220 11.38 -28.14 1.52
N PRO A 221 12.13 -28.70 2.49
CA PRO A 221 13.40 -29.41 2.19
C PRO A 221 13.17 -30.70 1.38
N ALA A 222 11.93 -31.13 1.18
CA ALA A 222 11.58 -32.30 0.37
C ALA A 222 11.43 -31.99 -1.13
N ALA A 223 11.52 -30.71 -1.54
CA ALA A 223 11.45 -30.34 -2.95
C ALA A 223 12.68 -30.83 -3.76
N ASP A 224 13.77 -31.26 -3.09
CA ASP A 224 15.01 -31.74 -3.71
C ASP A 224 15.16 -33.27 -3.70
N THR A 225 14.22 -34.05 -3.17
CA THR A 225 14.28 -35.50 -3.19
C THR A 225 13.31 -36.09 -4.20
N ASP A 226 13.89 -36.67 -5.22
CA ASP A 226 13.37 -37.53 -6.28
C ASP A 226 12.33 -38.56 -5.81
N THR A 227 11.07 -38.12 -5.63
CA THR A 227 9.95 -39.04 -5.44
C THR A 227 8.72 -38.53 -6.17
N SER A 228 8.49 -39.15 -7.32
CA SER A 228 7.23 -39.41 -8.00
C SER A 228 6.13 -38.33 -7.98
N ALA A 229 5.90 -37.71 -9.14
CA ALA A 229 4.73 -36.93 -9.48
C ALA A 229 4.43 -35.78 -8.51
N SER A 230 5.31 -34.78 -8.49
CA SER A 230 5.09 -33.57 -7.71
C SER A 230 3.87 -32.82 -8.23
N THR A 231 2.81 -32.81 -7.41
CA THR A 231 1.63 -31.95 -7.59
C THR A 231 1.96 -30.43 -7.59
N ASP A 232 3.22 -30.08 -7.46
CA ASP A 232 3.71 -28.69 -7.35
C ASP A 232 4.54 -28.21 -8.55
N ALA A 233 4.78 -29.03 -9.56
CA ALA A 233 5.51 -28.61 -10.76
C ALA A 233 4.81 -27.43 -11.49
N ASP A 234 3.50 -27.35 -11.40
CA ASP A 234 2.69 -26.27 -11.95
C ASP A 234 2.71 -24.96 -11.11
N ARG A 235 3.39 -24.99 -9.96
CA ARG A 235 3.58 -23.83 -9.06
C ARG A 235 4.99 -23.25 -9.15
N ASP A 236 5.85 -23.84 -9.95
CA ASP A 236 7.17 -23.27 -10.24
C ASP A 236 7.04 -21.89 -10.86
N PHE A 237 7.94 -21.00 -10.47
CA PHE A 237 7.90 -19.62 -10.94
C PHE A 237 9.27 -19.12 -11.40
N SER A 238 9.23 -18.10 -12.24
CA SER A 238 10.37 -17.28 -12.59
C SER A 238 10.18 -15.88 -12.01
N VAL A 239 11.25 -15.30 -11.47
CA VAL A 239 11.28 -13.88 -11.11
C VAL A 239 12.09 -13.14 -12.15
N VAL A 240 11.48 -12.12 -12.72
CA VAL A 240 12.14 -11.18 -13.64
C VAL A 240 12.17 -9.83 -12.98
N GLU A 241 13.32 -9.46 -12.45
CA GLU A 241 13.55 -8.19 -11.80
C GLU A 241 14.37 -7.28 -12.71
N VAL A 242 13.87 -6.07 -12.96
CA VAL A 242 14.56 -5.03 -13.71
C VAL A 242 15.08 -3.98 -12.76
N ASP A 243 16.39 -3.81 -12.75
CA ASP A 243 17.07 -2.87 -11.86
C ASP A 243 16.62 -1.42 -12.08
N VAL A 244 16.22 -0.78 -10.99
CA VAL A 244 15.72 0.60 -10.94
C VAL A 244 16.84 1.60 -10.63
N GLY A 245 17.88 1.16 -9.94
CA GLY A 245 18.90 2.04 -9.35
C GLY A 245 19.66 2.92 -10.34
N SER A 246 19.73 2.53 -11.62
CA SER A 246 20.45 3.26 -12.66
C SER A 246 19.62 4.36 -13.37
N ARG A 247 18.31 4.50 -13.04
CA ARG A 247 17.40 5.39 -13.78
C ARG A 247 16.67 6.41 -12.91
N VAL A 248 17.01 6.51 -11.64
CA VAL A 248 16.35 7.44 -10.71
C VAL A 248 17.39 8.31 -10.02
N GLU A 249 17.21 9.62 -10.12
CA GLU A 249 18.03 10.64 -9.43
C GLU A 249 17.21 11.30 -8.34
N PHE A 250 17.74 11.30 -7.12
CA PHE A 250 17.11 11.94 -5.97
C PHE A 250 17.95 13.14 -5.50
N THR A 251 17.26 14.18 -5.02
CA THR A 251 17.88 15.27 -4.28
C THR A 251 17.08 15.53 -3.03
N VAL A 252 17.74 15.50 -1.87
CA VAL A 252 17.13 15.89 -0.60
C VAL A 252 17.53 17.33 -0.29
N THR A 253 16.56 18.20 -0.02
CA THR A 253 16.79 19.60 0.27
C THR A 253 15.94 20.08 1.44
N ASN A 254 16.53 20.96 2.26
CA ASN A 254 15.83 21.77 3.24
C ASN A 254 15.98 23.22 2.82
N PRO A 255 14.91 23.86 2.33
CA PRO A 255 14.99 25.24 1.80
C PRO A 255 15.41 26.22 2.88
N LYS A 256 16.39 27.06 2.55
CA LYS A 256 16.78 28.15 3.44
C LYS A 256 15.79 29.28 3.38
N ILE A 257 15.49 29.86 4.54
CA ILE A 257 14.67 31.07 4.64
C ILE A 257 15.46 32.24 4.05
N THR A 258 14.82 33.02 3.19
CA THR A 258 15.34 34.20 2.52
C THR A 258 14.49 35.43 2.84
N ALA A 259 14.97 36.64 2.47
CA ALA A 259 14.17 37.84 2.65
C ALA A 259 12.85 37.87 1.82
N GLU A 260 12.79 37.09 0.74
CA GLU A 260 11.55 36.91 -0.02
C GLU A 260 10.50 36.16 0.78
N ASP A 261 10.93 35.18 1.59
CA ASP A 261 10.04 34.34 2.38
C ASP A 261 9.34 35.12 3.50
N GLU A 262 9.93 36.15 4.04
CA GLU A 262 9.30 37.07 5.01
C GLU A 262 8.06 37.76 4.38
N GLN A 263 8.23 38.29 3.16
CA GLN A 263 7.12 38.91 2.44
C GLN A 263 6.05 37.91 2.03
N LEU A 264 6.50 36.73 1.56
CA LEU A 264 5.62 35.64 1.16
C LEU A 264 4.82 35.10 2.35
N ALA A 265 5.45 34.96 3.53
CA ALA A 265 4.79 34.55 4.77
C ALA A 265 3.66 35.52 5.15
N GLY A 266 3.90 36.83 5.06
CA GLY A 266 2.86 37.85 5.28
C GLY A 266 1.69 37.73 4.28
N LYS A 267 1.98 37.50 2.99
CA LYS A 267 0.94 37.32 1.96
C LYS A 267 0.11 36.06 2.16
N LEU A 268 0.75 34.98 2.60
CA LEU A 268 0.12 33.69 2.80
C LEU A 268 -0.49 33.51 4.20
N ALA A 269 -0.24 34.42 5.13
CA ALA A 269 -0.58 34.33 6.55
C ALA A 269 -0.01 33.01 7.17
N THR A 270 1.31 32.79 7.01
CA THR A 270 2.01 31.57 7.45
C THR A 270 3.38 31.88 8.03
N THR A 271 4.13 30.86 8.46
CA THR A 271 5.51 31.03 8.92
C THR A 271 6.48 31.24 7.75
N GLU A 272 7.62 31.86 8.00
CA GLU A 272 8.69 32.04 7.00
C GLU A 272 9.23 30.67 6.51
N GLU A 273 9.28 29.69 7.39
CA GLU A 273 9.66 28.33 7.06
C GLU A 273 8.69 27.71 6.03
N MET A 274 7.39 27.79 6.29
CA MET A 274 6.38 27.30 5.33
C MET A 274 6.41 28.11 4.02
N ALA A 275 6.66 29.40 4.08
CA ALA A 275 6.81 30.23 2.89
C ALA A 275 8.02 29.79 2.04
N SER A 276 9.15 29.45 2.68
CA SER A 276 10.35 28.96 1.98
C SER A 276 10.07 27.62 1.27
N HIS A 277 9.27 26.73 1.88
CA HIS A 277 8.85 25.48 1.24
C HIS A 277 7.92 25.72 0.04
N VAL A 278 6.93 26.61 0.18
CA VAL A 278 6.03 26.98 -0.93
C VAL A 278 6.81 27.60 -2.09
N ARG A 279 7.77 28.49 -1.79
CA ARG A 279 8.66 29.07 -2.81
C ARG A 279 9.48 27.98 -3.50
N ALA A 280 10.13 27.08 -2.75
CA ALA A 280 10.94 26.01 -3.33
C ALA A 280 10.13 25.07 -4.23
N ILE A 281 8.89 24.72 -3.85
CA ILE A 281 8.00 23.94 -4.71
C ILE A 281 7.65 24.73 -5.96
N ARG A 282 7.27 26.00 -5.83
CA ARG A 282 6.94 26.86 -6.98
C ARG A 282 8.12 26.96 -7.95
N ASP A 283 9.33 27.21 -7.45
CA ASP A 283 10.53 27.33 -8.27
C ASP A 283 10.76 26.04 -9.10
N ILE A 284 10.56 24.87 -8.50
CA ILE A 284 10.63 23.58 -9.22
C ILE A 284 9.51 23.44 -10.26
N VAL A 285 8.29 23.85 -9.93
CA VAL A 285 7.16 23.80 -10.86
C VAL A 285 7.40 24.73 -12.05
N ASP A 286 7.90 25.94 -11.80
CA ASP A 286 8.20 26.93 -12.85
C ASP A 286 9.35 26.48 -13.80
N GLU A 287 10.21 25.56 -13.35
CA GLU A 287 11.30 24.97 -14.18
C GLU A 287 10.85 23.76 -15.02
N ASN A 288 9.64 23.21 -14.78
CA ASN A 288 9.14 21.99 -15.41
C ASN A 288 7.76 22.22 -16.05
N GLU A 289 7.44 21.49 -17.11
CA GLU A 289 6.14 21.61 -17.79
C GLU A 289 5.02 20.90 -17.01
N SER A 290 5.35 19.84 -16.24
CA SER A 290 4.40 19.06 -15.47
C SER A 290 5.05 18.46 -14.22
N THR A 291 4.47 18.73 -13.05
CA THR A 291 5.04 18.31 -11.77
C THR A 291 3.99 17.64 -10.89
N LEU A 292 4.35 16.49 -10.29
CA LEU A 292 3.58 15.91 -9.20
C LEU A 292 4.22 16.25 -7.85
N VAL A 293 3.43 16.79 -6.94
CA VAL A 293 3.87 17.13 -5.57
C VAL A 293 3.20 16.15 -4.60
N PHE A 294 3.91 15.11 -4.20
CA PHE A 294 3.41 14.12 -3.26
C PHE A 294 3.52 14.59 -1.81
N VAL A 295 2.48 14.35 -1.06
CA VAL A 295 2.40 14.56 0.38
C VAL A 295 1.84 13.32 1.08
N ASN A 296 2.10 13.16 2.38
CA ASN A 296 1.67 11.96 3.10
C ASN A 296 0.23 12.03 3.60
N THR A 297 -0.34 13.23 3.80
CA THR A 297 -1.68 13.40 4.35
C THR A 297 -2.55 14.29 3.45
N ARG A 298 -3.84 14.00 3.44
CA ARG A 298 -4.84 14.83 2.74
C ARG A 298 -4.82 16.28 3.23
N GLN A 299 -4.60 16.47 4.52
CA GLN A 299 -4.52 17.79 5.13
C GLN A 299 -3.32 18.60 4.63
N THR A 300 -2.14 17.98 4.54
CA THR A 300 -0.96 18.64 3.96
C THR A 300 -1.22 19.02 2.50
N ALA A 301 -1.92 18.16 1.73
CA ALA A 301 -2.33 18.46 0.37
C ALA A 301 -3.21 19.71 0.30
N GLU A 302 -4.25 19.75 1.11
CA GLU A 302 -5.18 20.88 1.17
C GLU A 302 -4.50 22.18 1.68
N ALA A 303 -3.62 22.04 2.68
CA ALA A 303 -2.89 23.17 3.22
C ALA A 303 -1.94 23.81 2.19
N LEU A 304 -1.21 23.01 1.41
CA LEU A 304 -0.38 23.49 0.32
C LEU A 304 -1.23 24.04 -0.83
N GLY A 305 -2.29 23.32 -1.23
CA GLY A 305 -3.20 23.74 -2.29
C GLY A 305 -3.86 25.09 -2.02
N SER A 306 -4.31 25.33 -0.77
CA SER A 306 -4.85 26.62 -0.35
C SER A 306 -3.84 27.76 -0.54
N ARG A 307 -2.55 27.52 -0.23
CA ARG A 307 -1.48 28.52 -0.40
C ARG A 307 -1.19 28.80 -1.87
N PHE A 308 -1.12 27.77 -2.70
CA PHE A 308 -0.95 27.92 -4.14
C PHE A 308 -2.13 28.63 -4.81
N LYS A 309 -3.35 28.34 -4.38
CA LYS A 309 -4.57 29.06 -4.81
C LYS A 309 -4.50 30.55 -4.47
N LYS A 310 -4.04 30.92 -3.25
CA LYS A 310 -3.80 32.32 -2.86
C LYS A 310 -2.74 33.01 -3.73
N LEU A 311 -1.79 32.27 -4.27
CA LEU A 311 -0.77 32.77 -5.19
C LEU A 311 -1.27 32.90 -6.63
N GLY A 312 -2.39 32.28 -6.97
CA GLY A 312 -2.96 32.27 -8.32
C GLY A 312 -2.17 31.39 -9.30
N THR A 313 -1.50 30.34 -8.81
CA THR A 313 -0.76 29.38 -9.62
C THR A 313 -1.70 28.31 -10.21
N ALA A 314 -1.33 27.70 -11.35
CA ALA A 314 -2.07 26.60 -11.97
C ALA A 314 -1.76 25.27 -11.28
N ILE A 315 -1.97 25.20 -9.97
CA ILE A 315 -1.72 24.03 -9.11
C ILE A 315 -3.02 23.67 -8.39
N GLU A 316 -3.44 22.42 -8.53
CA GLU A 316 -4.65 21.88 -7.91
C GLU A 316 -4.32 20.71 -6.97
N VAL A 317 -5.32 20.31 -6.16
CA VAL A 317 -5.20 19.20 -5.18
C VAL A 317 -5.91 17.96 -5.68
N HIS A 318 -5.29 16.79 -5.48
CA HIS A 318 -5.88 15.50 -5.80
C HIS A 318 -5.72 14.48 -4.66
N HIS A 319 -6.84 14.02 -4.07
CA HIS A 319 -6.84 12.96 -3.06
C HIS A 319 -8.18 12.20 -2.99
N GLY A 320 -8.19 11.05 -2.33
CA GLY A 320 -9.31 10.11 -2.32
C GLY A 320 -10.62 10.63 -1.71
N SER A 321 -10.59 11.69 -0.88
CA SER A 321 -11.82 12.28 -0.30
C SER A 321 -12.53 13.29 -1.21
N LEU A 322 -11.92 13.68 -2.33
CA LEU A 322 -12.59 14.48 -3.34
C LEU A 322 -13.66 13.65 -4.05
N SER A 323 -14.75 14.28 -4.49
CA SER A 323 -15.76 13.61 -5.30
C SER A 323 -15.15 13.07 -6.60
N ARG A 324 -15.74 12.00 -7.16
CA ARG A 324 -15.25 11.39 -8.40
C ARG A 324 -15.14 12.39 -9.54
N ASP A 325 -16.18 13.23 -9.70
CA ASP A 325 -16.23 14.18 -10.81
C ASP A 325 -15.11 15.23 -10.71
N VAL A 326 -14.83 15.72 -9.51
CA VAL A 326 -13.71 16.65 -9.27
C VAL A 326 -12.36 15.99 -9.56
N ARG A 327 -12.17 14.72 -9.15
CA ARG A 327 -10.91 14.01 -9.43
C ARG A 327 -10.67 13.85 -10.93
N VAL A 328 -11.69 13.42 -11.65
CA VAL A 328 -11.61 13.24 -13.12
C VAL A 328 -11.34 14.58 -13.81
N ASP A 329 -12.04 15.66 -13.43
CA ASP A 329 -11.80 17.00 -13.98
C ASP A 329 -10.35 17.46 -13.79
N VAL A 330 -9.82 17.30 -12.57
CA VAL A 330 -8.43 17.70 -12.25
C VAL A 330 -7.41 16.83 -13.03
N GLU A 331 -7.65 15.52 -13.15
CA GLU A 331 -6.84 14.60 -13.94
C GLU A 331 -6.82 15.00 -15.43
N ASP A 332 -7.99 15.29 -16.01
CA ASP A 332 -8.11 15.66 -17.42
C ASP A 332 -7.44 17.02 -17.71
N ARG A 333 -7.59 18.00 -16.83
CA ARG A 333 -6.93 19.31 -16.95
C ARG A 333 -5.42 19.20 -16.83
N PHE A 334 -4.90 18.33 -15.96
CA PHE A 334 -3.47 18.09 -15.83
C PHE A 334 -2.92 17.39 -17.08
N LYS A 335 -3.59 16.33 -17.57
CA LYS A 335 -3.25 15.68 -18.84
C LYS A 335 -3.28 16.63 -20.05
N GLY A 336 -4.23 17.57 -20.05
CA GLY A 336 -4.38 18.60 -21.08
C GLY A 336 -3.37 19.72 -21.02
N GLY A 337 -2.50 19.78 -19.98
CA GLY A 337 -1.53 20.84 -19.79
C GLY A 337 -2.13 22.18 -19.35
N GLU A 338 -3.34 22.17 -18.77
CA GLU A 338 -3.97 23.36 -18.18
C GLU A 338 -3.46 23.61 -16.73
N LEU A 339 -2.90 22.58 -16.12
CA LEU A 339 -2.32 22.63 -14.77
C LEU A 339 -0.81 22.34 -14.87
N ASP A 340 0.00 23.13 -14.18
CA ASP A 340 1.46 22.97 -14.12
C ASP A 340 1.85 21.90 -13.07
N ALA A 341 1.03 21.74 -12.02
CA ALA A 341 1.27 20.72 -11.00
C ALA A 341 0.00 20.22 -10.31
N LEU A 342 0.09 19.02 -9.75
CA LEU A 342 -0.88 18.45 -8.81
C LEU A 342 -0.25 18.19 -7.45
N VAL A 343 -0.86 18.70 -6.39
CA VAL A 343 -0.54 18.29 -5.01
C VAL A 343 -1.39 17.07 -4.68
N CYS A 344 -0.76 15.92 -4.48
CA CYS A 344 -1.45 14.65 -4.39
C CYS A 344 -0.97 13.78 -3.21
N THR A 345 -1.84 12.87 -2.77
CA THR A 345 -1.52 11.81 -1.82
C THR A 345 -1.29 10.48 -2.57
N SER A 346 -1.36 9.35 -1.87
CA SER A 346 -1.24 8.00 -2.46
C SER A 346 -2.22 7.72 -3.62
N SER A 347 -3.21 8.57 -3.84
CA SER A 347 -4.15 8.42 -4.96
C SER A 347 -3.49 8.45 -6.34
N MET A 348 -2.29 9.03 -6.46
CA MET A 348 -1.50 9.10 -7.70
C MET A 348 -0.25 8.19 -7.67
N GLU A 349 -0.03 7.41 -6.60
CA GLU A 349 1.08 6.45 -6.51
C GLU A 349 0.88 5.25 -7.42
N LEU A 350 -0.37 4.77 -7.56
CA LEU A 350 -0.69 3.57 -8.32
C LEU A 350 -1.03 3.92 -9.77
N GLY A 351 -0.64 3.07 -10.68
CA GLY A 351 -0.72 2.99 -12.14
C GLY A 351 -1.74 3.81 -12.94
N ILE A 352 -2.34 4.87 -12.40
CA ILE A 352 -3.20 5.79 -13.14
C ILE A 352 -2.35 6.51 -14.17
N ASP A 353 -2.82 6.53 -15.41
CA ASP A 353 -2.20 7.32 -16.46
C ASP A 353 -2.52 8.81 -16.25
N VAL A 354 -1.53 9.56 -15.82
CA VAL A 354 -1.61 11.02 -15.61
C VAL A 354 -0.96 11.82 -16.74
N GLY A 355 -0.58 11.14 -17.83
CA GLY A 355 0.14 11.75 -18.92
C GLY A 355 1.64 11.96 -18.61
N ARG A 356 2.23 12.98 -19.25
CA ARG A 356 3.65 13.29 -19.06
C ARG A 356 3.88 13.93 -17.70
N VAL A 357 4.86 13.42 -16.93
CA VAL A 357 5.38 14.02 -15.72
C VAL A 357 6.88 14.22 -15.86
N ASP A 358 7.35 15.46 -15.75
CA ASP A 358 8.76 15.81 -15.90
C ASP A 358 9.53 15.72 -14.61
N HIS A 359 8.88 16.08 -13.48
CA HIS A 359 9.51 16.09 -12.17
C HIS A 359 8.54 15.66 -11.07
N VAL A 360 9.07 15.00 -10.03
CA VAL A 360 8.33 14.66 -8.82
C VAL A 360 8.93 15.38 -7.63
N VAL A 361 8.09 16.08 -6.89
CA VAL A 361 8.42 16.64 -5.58
C VAL A 361 7.80 15.76 -4.50
N GLN A 362 8.58 15.35 -3.54
CA GLN A 362 8.11 14.72 -2.32
C GLN A 362 8.22 15.74 -1.17
N TYR A 363 7.10 16.14 -0.59
CA TYR A 363 7.08 17.05 0.55
C TYR A 363 7.02 16.27 1.87
N GLY A 364 8.04 16.42 2.69
CA GLY A 364 8.33 15.59 3.86
C GLY A 364 8.89 14.21 3.49
N SER A 365 9.36 13.47 4.48
CA SER A 365 9.86 12.11 4.26
C SER A 365 8.79 11.21 3.63
N PRO A 366 9.12 10.40 2.62
CA PRO A 366 8.19 9.42 2.04
C PRO A 366 7.89 8.25 2.99
N ARG A 367 8.61 8.13 4.11
CA ARG A 367 8.53 7.12 5.15
C ARG A 367 9.06 5.73 4.75
N GLU A 368 8.89 5.33 3.50
CA GLU A 368 9.28 4.03 2.96
C GLU A 368 10.07 4.20 1.66
N VAL A 369 11.02 3.32 1.40
CA VAL A 369 11.83 3.32 0.17
C VAL A 369 10.97 2.94 -1.03
N ALA A 370 10.14 1.89 -0.89
CA ALA A 370 9.23 1.45 -1.94
C ALA A 370 8.34 2.60 -2.43
N ARG A 371 7.80 3.38 -1.50
CA ARG A 371 6.93 4.52 -1.79
C ARG A 371 7.66 5.65 -2.53
N LEU A 372 8.91 5.96 -2.13
CA LEU A 372 9.71 6.94 -2.86
C LEU A 372 9.92 6.50 -4.33
N LEU A 373 10.28 5.23 -4.54
CA LEU A 373 10.48 4.68 -5.88
C LEU A 373 9.21 4.69 -6.72
N GLN A 374 8.06 4.35 -6.13
CA GLN A 374 6.76 4.40 -6.80
C GLN A 374 6.37 5.82 -7.22
N ARG A 375 6.59 6.82 -6.32
CA ARG A 375 6.29 8.24 -6.57
C ARG A 375 7.19 8.82 -7.64
N VAL A 376 8.50 8.70 -7.47
CA VAL A 376 9.47 9.27 -8.42
C VAL A 376 9.45 8.53 -9.76
N GLY A 377 9.11 7.25 -9.76
CA GLY A 377 8.86 6.46 -10.97
C GLY A 377 7.69 6.96 -11.83
N ARG A 378 6.91 7.96 -11.38
CA ARG A 378 5.92 8.67 -12.23
C ARG A 378 6.56 9.64 -13.19
N ALA A 379 7.77 10.15 -12.89
CA ALA A 379 8.53 10.99 -13.82
C ALA A 379 9.26 10.14 -14.88
N GLY A 380 9.52 10.71 -16.06
CA GLY A 380 10.40 10.10 -17.05
C GLY A 380 9.77 8.99 -17.92
N HIS A 381 8.54 9.14 -18.38
CA HIS A 381 7.81 8.14 -19.19
C HIS A 381 8.43 7.80 -20.56
N ARG A 382 9.58 8.33 -20.95
CA ARG A 382 10.30 7.94 -22.17
C ARG A 382 11.42 6.98 -21.85
N HIS A 383 11.62 5.96 -22.68
CA HIS A 383 12.57 4.86 -22.51
C HIS A 383 14.02 5.23 -22.18
N ASP A 384 14.42 6.50 -22.44
CA ASP A 384 15.78 6.99 -22.27
C ASP A 384 15.91 8.12 -21.23
N GLN A 385 14.85 8.45 -20.47
CA GLN A 385 14.88 9.54 -19.51
C GLN A 385 15.10 9.03 -18.08
N VAL A 386 15.94 9.75 -17.33
CA VAL A 386 16.15 9.55 -15.90
C VAL A 386 14.97 10.14 -15.14
N SER A 387 14.34 9.35 -14.28
CA SER A 387 13.30 9.84 -13.38
C SER A 387 13.93 10.73 -12.32
N ARG A 388 13.46 11.97 -12.18
CA ARG A 388 14.00 12.94 -11.23
C ARG A 388 13.02 13.25 -10.12
N GLY A 389 13.53 13.23 -8.88
CA GLY A 389 12.75 13.52 -7.70
C GLY A 389 13.48 14.44 -6.72
N THR A 390 12.75 15.40 -6.16
CA THR A 390 13.25 16.26 -5.08
C THR A 390 12.44 16.03 -3.82
N ILE A 391 13.12 15.70 -2.71
CA ILE A 391 12.50 15.59 -1.39
C ILE A 391 12.73 16.92 -0.66
N ILE A 392 11.66 17.61 -0.33
CA ILE A 392 11.70 18.86 0.45
C ILE A 392 11.37 18.51 1.90
N THR A 393 12.32 18.70 2.79
CA THR A 393 12.21 18.32 4.21
C THR A 393 11.87 19.52 5.08
N SER A 394 11.18 19.27 6.20
CA SER A 394 10.66 20.31 7.08
C SER A 394 11.45 20.48 8.38
N HIS A 395 12.02 19.42 8.92
CA HIS A 395 12.75 19.44 10.20
C HIS A 395 13.93 18.45 10.22
N PRO A 396 14.85 18.54 11.20
CA PRO A 396 16.08 17.74 11.21
C PRO A 396 15.86 16.22 11.14
N ASP A 397 14.94 15.65 11.91
CA ASP A 397 14.65 14.21 11.89
C ASP A 397 14.05 13.77 10.53
N ASP A 398 13.18 14.59 9.94
CA ASP A 398 12.62 14.40 8.60
C ASP A 398 13.72 14.41 7.52
N THR A 399 14.72 15.28 7.70
CA THR A 399 15.89 15.34 6.80
C THR A 399 16.73 14.07 6.91
N LEU A 400 17.09 13.64 8.12
CA LEU A 400 17.88 12.41 8.32
C LEU A 400 17.17 11.17 7.77
N GLU A 401 15.87 11.06 8.00
CA GLU A 401 15.03 9.98 7.47
C GLU A 401 14.98 9.99 5.94
N SER A 402 14.77 11.16 5.34
CA SER A 402 14.77 11.34 3.88
C SER A 402 16.12 11.01 3.25
N LEU A 403 17.23 11.33 3.92
CA LEU A 403 18.58 10.96 3.47
C LEU A 403 18.76 9.44 3.46
N ALA A 404 18.38 8.77 4.55
CA ALA A 404 18.45 7.31 4.65
C ALA A 404 17.60 6.64 3.55
N ILE A 405 16.36 7.09 3.36
CA ILE A 405 15.45 6.55 2.33
C ILE A 405 16.00 6.79 0.92
N ALA A 406 16.49 8.01 0.61
CA ALA A 406 17.02 8.34 -0.72
C ALA A 406 18.28 7.54 -1.06
N ARG A 407 19.19 7.32 -0.09
CA ARG A 407 20.36 6.47 -0.27
C ARG A 407 19.95 5.02 -0.52
N ARG A 408 19.08 4.47 0.34
CA ARG A 408 18.58 3.10 0.20
C ARG A 408 17.87 2.87 -1.13
N ALA A 409 17.08 3.85 -1.59
CA ALA A 409 16.43 3.80 -2.89
C ALA A 409 17.44 3.76 -4.04
N GLY A 410 18.51 4.54 -3.98
CA GLY A 410 19.60 4.53 -4.95
C GLY A 410 20.39 3.22 -4.99
N GLU A 411 20.41 2.47 -3.87
CA GLU A 411 21.07 1.16 -3.75
C GLU A 411 20.11 -0.03 -3.94
N GLY A 412 18.82 0.22 -4.19
CA GLY A 412 17.82 -0.84 -4.35
C GLY A 412 17.46 -1.58 -3.05
N LEU A 413 17.77 -1.02 -1.88
CA LEU A 413 17.50 -1.60 -0.57
C LEU A 413 16.05 -1.31 -0.12
N VAL A 414 15.12 -2.02 -0.74
CA VAL A 414 13.68 -1.84 -0.53
C VAL A 414 13.18 -2.75 0.60
N GLU A 415 12.13 -2.35 1.28
CA GLU A 415 11.47 -3.13 2.31
C GLU A 415 10.83 -4.40 1.73
N SER A 416 10.80 -5.48 2.51
CA SER A 416 10.04 -6.67 2.14
C SER A 416 8.53 -6.36 2.10
N ALA A 417 7.82 -6.98 1.17
CA ALA A 417 6.36 -6.91 1.16
C ALA A 417 5.81 -7.61 2.41
N GLY A 418 5.11 -6.87 3.26
CA GLY A 418 4.51 -7.41 4.49
C GLY A 418 3.35 -8.34 4.16
N ILE A 419 3.61 -9.62 3.84
CA ILE A 419 2.55 -10.57 3.49
C ILE A 419 1.61 -10.78 4.69
N GLN A 420 0.30 -10.69 4.43
CA GLN A 420 -0.73 -10.90 5.44
C GLN A 420 -0.97 -12.39 5.66
N TYR A 421 -0.45 -12.94 6.76
CA TYR A 421 -0.60 -14.35 7.14
C TYR A 421 -1.72 -14.57 8.17
N GLY A 422 -2.29 -15.78 8.20
CA GLY A 422 -3.08 -16.35 9.30
C GLY A 422 -4.42 -15.67 9.60
N SER A 423 -5.00 -14.93 8.67
CA SER A 423 -6.29 -14.23 8.86
C SER A 423 -7.46 -15.22 8.88
N LEU A 424 -7.91 -15.65 10.07
CA LEU A 424 -8.96 -16.66 10.23
C LEU A 424 -10.34 -16.21 9.73
N ASP A 425 -10.62 -14.91 9.70
CA ASP A 425 -11.84 -14.36 9.09
C ASP A 425 -11.85 -14.56 7.56
N VAL A 426 -10.70 -14.52 6.92
CA VAL A 426 -10.55 -14.90 5.51
C VAL A 426 -10.79 -16.39 5.33
N VAL A 427 -10.25 -17.24 6.22
CA VAL A 427 -10.50 -18.69 6.22
C VAL A 427 -11.99 -18.97 6.34
N ALA A 428 -12.69 -18.30 7.26
CA ALA A 428 -14.13 -18.43 7.46
C ALA A 428 -14.91 -18.09 6.18
N ASN A 429 -14.64 -16.91 5.60
CA ASN A 429 -15.30 -16.47 4.37
C ASN A 429 -15.03 -17.42 3.19
N GLN A 430 -13.80 -17.87 3.01
CA GLN A 430 -13.42 -18.73 1.89
C GLN A 430 -13.93 -20.17 2.05
N THR A 431 -14.05 -20.68 3.28
CA THR A 431 -14.70 -21.96 3.55
C THR A 431 -16.18 -21.91 3.17
N VAL A 432 -16.88 -20.84 3.55
CA VAL A 432 -18.27 -20.61 3.10
C VAL A 432 -18.34 -20.46 1.59
N GLY A 433 -17.34 -19.78 0.97
CA GLY A 433 -17.22 -19.68 -0.47
C GLY A 433 -17.13 -21.04 -1.18
N LEU A 434 -16.35 -21.99 -0.65
CA LEU A 434 -16.26 -23.36 -1.18
C LEU A 434 -17.62 -24.08 -1.10
N VAL A 435 -18.32 -23.92 0.02
CA VAL A 435 -19.69 -24.47 0.15
C VAL A 435 -20.65 -23.80 -0.85
N MET A 436 -20.49 -22.52 -1.12
CA MET A 436 -21.27 -21.82 -2.17
C MET A 436 -20.98 -22.37 -3.56
N ASP A 437 -19.71 -22.66 -3.87
CA ASP A 437 -19.27 -23.13 -5.18
C ASP A 437 -19.80 -24.56 -5.49
N PHE A 438 -19.76 -25.48 -4.53
CA PHE A 438 -20.00 -26.88 -4.75
C PHE A 438 -21.34 -27.37 -4.18
N GLY A 439 -22.03 -26.54 -3.36
CA GLY A 439 -23.22 -26.95 -2.62
C GLY A 439 -22.89 -27.70 -1.34
N GLU A 440 -22.05 -28.70 -1.44
CA GLU A 440 -21.45 -29.49 -0.36
C GLU A 440 -19.97 -29.73 -0.63
N VAL A 441 -19.16 -29.82 0.40
CA VAL A 441 -17.70 -30.08 0.30
C VAL A 441 -17.21 -30.75 1.58
N SER A 442 -16.27 -31.71 1.49
CA SER A 442 -15.68 -32.27 2.71
C SER A 442 -14.82 -31.20 3.43
N ALA A 443 -14.86 -31.20 4.77
CA ALA A 443 -14.06 -30.27 5.56
C ALA A 443 -12.56 -30.44 5.28
N ARG A 444 -12.13 -31.69 5.04
CA ARG A 444 -10.76 -31.99 4.61
C ARG A 444 -10.39 -31.32 3.30
N ARG A 445 -11.24 -31.43 2.26
CA ARG A 445 -10.99 -30.78 0.96
C ARG A 445 -10.96 -29.25 1.11
N ALA A 446 -11.84 -28.70 1.94
CA ALA A 446 -11.83 -27.27 2.23
C ALA A 446 -10.52 -26.84 2.91
N TYR A 447 -10.05 -27.58 3.90
CA TYR A 447 -8.78 -27.37 4.57
C TYR A 447 -7.60 -27.43 3.58
N GLU A 448 -7.51 -28.50 2.79
CA GLU A 448 -6.46 -28.65 1.76
C GLU A 448 -6.48 -27.52 0.73
N THR A 449 -7.65 -27.02 0.35
CA THR A 449 -7.77 -25.92 -0.60
C THR A 449 -7.26 -24.61 0.01
N VAL A 450 -7.63 -24.30 1.25
CA VAL A 450 -7.19 -23.09 1.96
C VAL A 450 -5.68 -23.11 2.21
N THR A 451 -5.15 -24.25 2.66
CA THR A 451 -3.72 -24.40 3.01
C THR A 451 -2.77 -24.45 1.80
N ARG A 452 -3.30 -24.62 0.58
CA ARG A 452 -2.52 -24.43 -0.66
C ARG A 452 -2.17 -22.97 -0.92
N ALA A 453 -2.93 -22.03 -0.41
CA ALA A 453 -2.62 -20.61 -0.54
C ALA A 453 -1.50 -20.22 0.46
N ARG A 454 -0.45 -19.54 0.00
CA ARG A 454 0.73 -19.19 0.82
C ARG A 454 0.40 -18.55 2.17
N PRO A 455 -0.57 -17.62 2.30
CA PRO A 455 -0.92 -17.03 3.60
C PRO A 455 -1.40 -18.01 4.67
N PHE A 456 -1.78 -19.21 4.29
CA PHE A 456 -2.40 -20.22 5.16
C PHE A 456 -1.65 -21.55 5.20
N HIS A 457 -0.42 -21.62 4.69
CA HIS A 457 0.39 -22.85 4.70
C HIS A 457 0.56 -23.47 6.09
N ASP A 458 0.72 -22.59 7.10
CA ASP A 458 0.98 -23.00 8.48
C ASP A 458 -0.31 -23.06 9.33
N LEU A 459 -1.50 -23.00 8.68
CA LEU A 459 -2.77 -23.14 9.36
C LEU A 459 -2.93 -24.56 9.90
N GLY A 460 -2.92 -24.71 11.23
CA GLY A 460 -3.14 -26.02 11.87
C GLY A 460 -4.58 -26.50 11.73
N GLU A 461 -4.77 -27.83 11.63
CA GLU A 461 -6.10 -28.45 11.54
C GLU A 461 -7.03 -28.02 12.66
N GLU A 462 -6.53 -27.91 13.91
CA GLU A 462 -7.35 -27.52 15.06
C GLU A 462 -7.89 -26.11 14.91
N ALA A 463 -7.08 -25.17 14.41
CA ALA A 463 -7.53 -23.80 14.13
C ALA A 463 -8.59 -23.79 13.04
N PHE A 464 -8.41 -24.56 11.97
CA PHE A 464 -9.42 -24.70 10.90
C PHE A 464 -10.72 -25.31 11.45
N ARG A 465 -10.65 -26.39 12.24
CA ARG A 465 -11.81 -27.01 12.88
C ARG A 465 -12.56 -26.04 13.78
N ALA A 466 -11.83 -25.21 14.55
CA ALA A 466 -12.43 -24.17 15.36
C ALA A 466 -13.23 -23.17 14.52
N VAL A 467 -12.66 -22.71 13.38
CA VAL A 467 -13.36 -21.84 12.42
C VAL A 467 -14.63 -22.50 11.90
N VAL A 468 -14.57 -23.77 11.48
CA VAL A 468 -15.75 -24.50 10.95
C VAL A 468 -16.83 -24.65 12.00
N ARG A 469 -16.47 -25.01 13.25
CA ARG A 469 -17.42 -25.12 14.36
C ARG A 469 -18.10 -23.79 14.68
N GLU A 470 -17.36 -22.69 14.65
CA GLU A 470 -17.91 -21.35 14.86
C GLU A 470 -18.92 -20.99 13.73
N LEU A 471 -18.58 -21.26 12.46
CA LEU A 471 -19.49 -21.06 11.33
C LEU A 471 -20.76 -21.90 11.45
N ASN A 472 -20.65 -23.14 11.90
CA ASN A 472 -21.80 -24.03 12.15
C ASN A 472 -22.67 -23.52 13.31
N SER A 473 -22.06 -23.08 14.42
CA SER A 473 -22.77 -22.54 15.59
C SER A 473 -23.54 -21.27 15.25
N ASN A 474 -23.00 -20.43 14.35
CA ASN A 474 -23.64 -19.23 13.82
C ASN A 474 -24.63 -19.52 12.67
N ARG A 475 -24.85 -20.79 12.32
CA ARG A 475 -25.75 -21.23 11.24
C ARG A 475 -25.42 -20.65 9.86
N LEU A 476 -24.14 -20.47 9.60
CA LEU A 476 -23.63 -19.98 8.32
C LEU A 476 -23.32 -21.11 7.35
N LEU A 477 -23.09 -22.30 7.87
CA LEU A 477 -23.05 -23.58 7.16
C LEU A 477 -23.55 -24.68 8.12
N TRP A 478 -23.77 -25.88 7.59
CA TRP A 478 -24.00 -27.09 8.37
C TRP A 478 -22.75 -27.96 8.33
N LEU A 479 -22.37 -28.52 9.48
CA LEU A 479 -21.29 -29.49 9.62
C LEU A 479 -21.85 -30.84 10.06
N ASP A 480 -21.59 -31.88 9.26
CA ASP A 480 -21.73 -33.29 9.66
C ASP A 480 -20.30 -33.79 9.98
N GLU A 481 -19.99 -33.92 11.28
CA GLU A 481 -18.66 -34.35 11.70
C GLU A 481 -18.39 -35.83 11.38
N ASP A 482 -19.44 -36.69 11.34
CA ASP A 482 -19.29 -38.10 11.07
C ASP A 482 -19.05 -38.36 9.56
N ALA A 483 -19.66 -37.57 8.71
CA ALA A 483 -19.50 -37.64 7.26
C ALA A 483 -18.36 -36.79 6.72
N ASP A 484 -17.69 -35.97 7.55
CA ASP A 484 -16.72 -34.94 7.16
C ASP A 484 -17.28 -33.96 6.12
N GLN A 485 -18.56 -33.55 6.28
CA GLN A 485 -19.28 -32.79 5.26
C GLN A 485 -19.71 -31.41 5.72
N LEU A 486 -19.48 -30.41 4.85
CA LEU A 486 -19.95 -29.02 5.01
C LEU A 486 -21.04 -28.77 3.97
N GLU A 487 -22.20 -28.26 4.40
CA GLU A 487 -23.35 -28.01 3.54
C GLU A 487 -23.87 -26.57 3.72
N LYS A 488 -24.68 -26.13 2.73
CA LYS A 488 -25.35 -24.84 2.80
C LYS A 488 -26.40 -24.80 3.91
N SER A 489 -26.41 -23.74 4.69
CA SER A 489 -27.49 -23.38 5.61
C SER A 489 -28.34 -22.24 5.03
N GLY A 490 -29.41 -21.86 5.73
CA GLY A 490 -30.22 -20.71 5.35
C GLY A 490 -29.45 -19.36 5.38
N GLY A 491 -28.37 -19.25 6.16
CA GLY A 491 -27.55 -18.04 6.30
C GLY A 491 -26.38 -17.93 5.33
N THR A 492 -25.98 -19.01 4.68
CA THR A 492 -24.76 -19.11 3.86
C THR A 492 -24.69 -18.04 2.78
N TRP A 493 -25.75 -17.88 1.98
CA TRP A 493 -25.79 -16.93 0.87
C TRP A 493 -25.64 -15.48 1.35
N GLN A 494 -26.48 -15.11 2.33
CA GLN A 494 -26.48 -13.73 2.85
C GLN A 494 -25.15 -13.36 3.48
N TYR A 495 -24.57 -14.28 4.26
CA TYR A 495 -23.26 -14.09 4.88
C TYR A 495 -22.17 -13.88 3.82
N TYR A 496 -22.09 -14.77 2.81
CA TYR A 496 -21.03 -14.70 1.81
C TYR A 496 -21.06 -13.39 1.03
N TYR A 497 -22.23 -12.99 0.53
CA TYR A 497 -22.36 -11.75 -0.24
C TYR A 497 -22.23 -10.49 0.62
N ALA A 498 -22.57 -10.53 1.88
CA ALA A 498 -22.32 -9.44 2.82
C ALA A 498 -20.82 -9.27 3.15
N ASN A 499 -20.02 -10.32 2.97
CA ASN A 499 -18.58 -10.32 3.29
C ASN A 499 -17.69 -10.58 2.06
N LEU A 500 -18.12 -10.20 0.86
CA LEU A 500 -17.30 -10.31 -0.36
C LEU A 500 -16.00 -9.52 -0.27
N SER A 501 -16.02 -8.39 0.40
CA SER A 501 -14.83 -7.58 0.65
C SER A 501 -14.28 -7.85 2.06
N MET A 502 -12.96 -8.03 2.15
CA MET A 502 -12.24 -8.08 3.42
C MET A 502 -11.74 -6.71 3.88
N ILE A 503 -12.05 -5.65 3.14
CA ILE A 503 -11.86 -4.28 3.62
C ILE A 503 -12.82 -4.08 4.80
N PRO A 504 -12.35 -3.55 5.94
CA PRO A 504 -13.25 -3.17 7.03
C PRO A 504 -14.34 -2.24 6.51
N ASP A 505 -15.59 -2.50 6.90
CA ASP A 505 -16.69 -1.59 6.61
C ASP A 505 -16.54 -0.38 7.56
N GLU A 506 -15.83 0.65 7.13
CA GLU A 506 -15.79 1.95 7.79
C GLU A 506 -16.92 2.80 7.22
N GLU A 507 -17.75 3.40 8.09
CA GLU A 507 -18.74 4.36 7.64
C GLU A 507 -18.05 5.63 7.15
N SER A 508 -18.57 6.20 6.08
CA SER A 508 -18.10 7.46 5.55
C SER A 508 -19.12 8.53 5.89
N TYR A 509 -18.70 9.54 6.61
CA TYR A 509 -19.53 10.68 6.98
C TYR A 509 -19.52 11.72 5.87
N GLU A 510 -20.69 12.10 5.39
CA GLU A 510 -20.84 13.17 4.42
C GLU A 510 -20.62 14.52 5.12
N VAL A 511 -19.71 15.34 4.58
CA VAL A 511 -19.49 16.72 5.05
C VAL A 511 -20.41 17.66 4.29
N GLN A 512 -21.34 18.32 5.01
CA GLN A 512 -22.32 19.22 4.42
C GLN A 512 -22.16 20.65 4.95
N ASP A 513 -21.99 21.61 4.04
CA ASP A 513 -22.07 23.03 4.40
C ASP A 513 -23.50 23.41 4.75
N ILE A 514 -23.71 23.87 5.98
CA ILE A 514 -25.05 24.27 6.48
C ILE A 514 -25.64 25.49 5.77
N SER A 515 -24.81 26.35 5.19
CA SER A 515 -25.22 27.57 4.52
C SER A 515 -25.74 27.34 3.10
N SER A 516 -24.99 26.56 2.32
CA SER A 516 -25.30 26.23 0.92
C SER A 516 -26.04 24.90 0.75
N ARG A 517 -26.03 24.03 1.76
CA ARG A 517 -26.50 22.64 1.73
C ARG A 517 -25.80 21.80 0.66
N THR A 518 -24.60 22.18 0.28
CA THR A 518 -23.79 21.41 -0.68
C THR A 518 -22.86 20.46 0.04
N GLN A 519 -22.60 19.33 -0.60
CA GLN A 519 -21.62 18.39 -0.12
C GLN A 519 -20.20 18.94 -0.36
N VAL A 520 -19.45 19.11 0.73
CA VAL A 520 -18.06 19.57 0.69
C VAL A 520 -17.11 18.39 0.42
N GLY A 521 -17.40 17.22 0.99
CA GLY A 521 -16.60 16.02 0.85
C GLY A 521 -17.06 14.90 1.77
N THR A 522 -16.14 14.00 2.12
CA THR A 522 -16.39 12.90 3.07
C THR A 522 -15.26 12.81 4.09
N LEU A 523 -15.59 12.32 5.29
CA LEU A 523 -14.66 11.99 6.36
C LEU A 523 -14.84 10.53 6.75
N ASP A 524 -13.75 9.82 7.03
CA ASP A 524 -13.78 8.42 7.45
C ASP A 524 -14.29 8.32 8.91
N GLU A 525 -15.04 7.27 9.25
CA GLU A 525 -15.59 7.05 10.62
C GLU A 525 -14.51 7.13 11.70
N ARG A 526 -13.35 6.53 11.46
CA ARG A 526 -12.21 6.60 12.39
C ARG A 526 -11.78 8.04 12.66
N PHE A 527 -11.80 8.90 11.65
CA PHE A 527 -11.51 10.31 11.77
C PHE A 527 -12.57 11.01 12.61
N VAL A 528 -13.83 10.75 12.32
CA VAL A 528 -14.95 11.37 13.05
C VAL A 528 -14.94 10.97 14.52
N VAL A 529 -14.74 9.70 14.81
CA VAL A 529 -14.72 9.18 16.20
C VAL A 529 -13.55 9.71 17.03
N ASN A 530 -12.38 9.88 16.40
CA ASN A 530 -11.17 10.25 17.15
C ASN A 530 -10.92 11.75 17.19
N PHE A 531 -11.38 12.51 16.21
CA PHE A 531 -10.94 13.91 16.01
C PHE A 531 -12.07 14.89 15.77
N ALA A 532 -13.25 14.46 15.34
CA ALA A 532 -14.34 15.41 15.05
C ALA A 532 -15.13 15.73 16.33
N ALA A 533 -15.12 16.98 16.72
CA ALA A 533 -15.99 17.50 17.77
C ALA A 533 -16.58 18.85 17.32
N PRO A 534 -17.80 19.23 17.78
CA PRO A 534 -18.35 20.57 17.53
C PRO A 534 -17.38 21.66 17.98
N GLY A 535 -17.07 22.60 17.08
CA GLY A 535 -16.11 23.69 17.29
C GLY A 535 -14.73 23.45 16.66
N GLU A 536 -14.36 22.20 16.38
CA GLU A 536 -13.11 21.86 15.71
C GLU A 536 -13.10 22.37 14.26
N VAL A 537 -11.90 22.66 13.74
CA VAL A 537 -11.68 23.23 12.42
C VAL A 537 -10.83 22.28 11.58
N PHE A 538 -11.19 22.11 10.31
CA PHE A 538 -10.40 21.35 9.34
C PHE A 538 -10.39 22.04 7.97
N ILE A 539 -9.48 21.62 7.09
CA ILE A 539 -9.35 22.14 5.73
C ILE A 539 -9.86 21.08 4.74
N GLN A 540 -10.75 21.50 3.83
CA GLN A 540 -11.20 20.68 2.72
C GLN A 540 -11.53 21.54 1.50
N ARG A 541 -11.10 21.15 0.30
CA ARG A 541 -11.17 21.92 -0.95
C ARG A 541 -10.46 23.30 -0.87
N GLY A 542 -9.37 23.36 -0.11
CA GLY A 542 -8.63 24.61 0.09
C GLY A 542 -9.35 25.68 0.92
N GLU A 543 -10.46 25.32 1.58
CA GLU A 543 -11.24 26.18 2.45
C GLU A 543 -11.27 25.63 3.88
N MET A 544 -11.35 26.53 4.87
CA MET A 544 -11.41 26.14 6.28
C MET A 544 -12.87 25.99 6.71
N TRP A 545 -13.15 24.89 7.38
CA TRP A 545 -14.47 24.50 7.82
C TRP A 545 -14.48 24.27 9.34
N ARG A 546 -15.47 24.83 10.02
CA ARG A 546 -15.74 24.56 11.43
C ARG A 546 -16.86 23.55 11.56
N ILE A 547 -16.64 22.51 12.35
CA ILE A 547 -17.67 21.53 12.69
C ILE A 547 -18.70 22.19 13.61
N ASN A 548 -19.93 22.23 13.19
CA ASN A 548 -21.04 22.76 14.00
C ASN A 548 -21.75 21.63 14.75
N ASP A 549 -21.97 20.51 14.07
CA ASP A 549 -22.71 19.38 14.59
C ASP A 549 -22.34 18.09 13.83
N ILE A 550 -22.51 16.94 14.49
CA ILE A 550 -22.30 15.62 13.91
C ILE A 550 -23.59 14.83 14.08
N ASP A 551 -24.23 14.50 12.97
CA ASP A 551 -25.39 13.63 12.92
C ASP A 551 -24.92 12.18 12.67
N GLU A 552 -24.78 11.42 13.78
CA GLU A 552 -24.39 10.02 13.73
C GLU A 552 -25.47 9.13 13.08
N GLU A 553 -26.76 9.57 13.06
CA GLU A 553 -27.83 8.78 12.49
C GLU A 553 -27.84 8.83 10.96
N GLU A 554 -27.53 10.00 10.42
CA GLU A 554 -27.45 10.21 8.97
C GLU A 554 -26.02 10.09 8.45
N SER A 555 -25.03 9.79 9.31
CA SER A 555 -23.58 9.78 8.98
C SER A 555 -23.15 11.08 8.29
N LYS A 556 -23.50 12.23 8.90
CA LYS A 556 -23.24 13.56 8.39
C LYS A 556 -22.47 14.42 9.38
N VAL A 557 -21.53 15.21 8.87
CA VAL A 557 -20.83 16.27 9.60
C VAL A 557 -21.27 17.62 9.03
N ASN A 558 -22.00 18.38 9.82
CA ASN A 558 -22.48 19.70 9.44
C ASN A 558 -21.44 20.77 9.73
N VAL A 559 -21.02 21.51 8.70
CA VAL A 559 -19.93 22.48 8.78
C VAL A 559 -20.32 23.86 8.31
N ALA A 560 -19.57 24.87 8.75
CA ALA A 560 -19.67 26.23 8.24
C ALA A 560 -18.30 26.72 7.78
N PRO A 561 -18.20 27.46 6.65
CA PRO A 561 -16.94 28.05 6.24
C PRO A 561 -16.50 29.12 7.23
N ILE A 562 -15.20 29.22 7.48
CA ILE A 562 -14.60 30.27 8.30
C ILE A 562 -13.48 30.96 7.55
N GLU A 563 -13.38 32.28 7.73
CA GLU A 563 -12.19 33.02 7.32
C GLU A 563 -11.05 32.70 8.27
N ASP A 564 -9.83 32.53 7.70
CA ASP A 564 -8.62 32.06 8.39
C ASP A 564 -8.35 32.84 9.70
N PRO A 565 -8.46 32.21 10.89
CA PRO A 565 -8.05 32.89 12.12
C PRO A 565 -6.55 32.66 12.35
N ALA A 566 -5.72 33.55 11.88
CA ALA A 566 -4.33 33.70 12.31
C ALA A 566 -3.42 32.46 12.16
N GLY A 567 -3.42 31.79 10.99
CA GLY A 567 -2.25 31.01 10.58
C GLY A 567 -2.00 29.65 11.23
N GLU A 568 -2.83 29.19 12.14
CA GLU A 568 -2.71 27.85 12.71
C GLU A 568 -3.51 26.85 11.87
N VAL A 569 -2.80 26.07 11.05
CA VAL A 569 -3.38 24.87 10.44
C VAL A 569 -3.59 23.84 11.56
N PRO A 570 -4.80 23.35 11.80
CA PRO A 570 -5.04 22.34 12.81
C PRO A 570 -4.12 21.14 12.58
N SER A 571 -3.41 20.68 13.59
CA SER A 571 -2.49 19.55 13.49
C SER A 571 -3.28 18.22 13.53
N TRP A 572 -3.80 17.81 12.40
CA TRP A 572 -4.47 16.52 12.27
C TRP A 572 -3.45 15.46 11.84
N VAL A 573 -3.24 14.51 12.69
CA VAL A 573 -2.42 13.34 12.35
C VAL A 573 -3.37 12.30 11.77
N GLY A 574 -3.42 12.21 10.43
CA GLY A 574 -3.95 11.03 9.75
C GLY A 574 -3.16 9.79 10.19
N GLN A 575 -3.57 8.59 9.80
CA GLN A 575 -2.78 7.39 10.07
C GLN A 575 -1.38 7.62 9.48
N GLU A 576 -0.37 7.75 10.35
CA GLU A 576 1.01 7.94 9.89
C GLU A 576 1.47 6.67 9.18
N ILE A 577 2.15 6.85 8.06
CA ILE A 577 2.80 5.75 7.36
C ILE A 577 3.94 5.27 8.28
N PRO A 578 3.99 3.99 8.63
CA PRO A 578 5.00 3.49 9.53
C PRO A 578 6.39 3.56 8.89
N VAL A 579 7.38 4.09 9.61
CA VAL A 579 8.77 4.05 9.17
C VAL A 579 9.37 2.70 9.55
N PRO A 580 9.95 1.96 8.58
CA PRO A 580 10.55 0.67 8.83
C PRO A 580 11.77 0.73 9.76
N ALA A 581 11.99 -0.36 10.50
CA ALA A 581 13.13 -0.46 11.41
C ALA A 581 14.49 -0.25 10.72
N ALA A 582 14.62 -0.71 9.47
CA ALA A 582 15.86 -0.55 8.71
C ALA A 582 16.17 0.92 8.38
N VAL A 583 15.16 1.72 8.08
CA VAL A 583 15.30 3.18 7.85
C VAL A 583 15.64 3.88 9.16
N ALA A 584 14.89 3.60 10.22
CA ALA A 584 15.12 4.21 11.52
C ALA A 584 16.49 3.84 12.10
N GLY A 585 16.92 2.59 11.92
CA GLY A 585 18.26 2.12 12.30
C GLY A 585 19.36 2.90 11.60
N GLU A 586 19.23 3.16 10.30
CA GLU A 586 20.19 3.99 9.56
C GLU A 586 20.24 5.44 10.03
N VAL A 587 19.10 6.01 10.41
CA VAL A 587 19.08 7.35 11.09
C VAL A 587 19.83 7.28 12.42
N GLY A 588 19.71 6.18 13.16
CA GLY A 588 20.48 5.90 14.37
C GLY A 588 22.00 5.84 14.10
N GLU A 589 22.41 5.15 13.03
CA GLU A 589 23.82 5.10 12.58
C GLU A 589 24.35 6.48 12.17
N LEU A 590 23.55 7.27 11.45
CA LEU A 590 23.90 8.66 11.11
C LEU A 590 24.17 9.52 12.35
N ARG A 591 23.33 9.38 13.38
CA ARG A 591 23.52 10.07 14.66
C ARG A 591 24.79 9.60 15.37
N ASP A 592 25.09 8.29 15.35
CA ASP A 592 26.31 7.74 15.95
C ASP A 592 27.57 8.24 15.26
N VAL A 593 27.60 8.21 13.91
CA VAL A 593 28.73 8.69 13.11
C VAL A 593 28.96 10.19 13.33
N ALA A 594 27.91 11.00 13.25
CA ALA A 594 28.03 12.46 13.44
C ALA A 594 28.44 12.81 14.88
N GLY A 595 27.81 12.19 15.88
CA GLY A 595 28.13 12.40 17.29
C GLY A 595 29.58 12.04 17.63
N SER A 596 30.07 10.88 17.16
CA SER A 596 31.46 10.47 17.36
C SER A 596 32.47 11.43 16.72
N GLN A 597 32.16 12.00 15.57
CA GLN A 597 32.99 13.01 14.93
C GLN A 597 32.99 14.34 15.74
N PHE A 598 31.85 14.77 16.25
CA PHE A 598 31.75 15.95 17.12
C PHE A 598 32.50 15.76 18.44
N GLU A 599 32.35 14.58 19.09
CA GLU A 599 33.12 14.22 20.31
C GLU A 599 34.64 14.25 20.06
N SER A 600 35.09 13.93 18.84
CA SER A 600 36.49 14.02 18.44
C SER A 600 36.96 15.42 18.04
N GLY A 601 36.08 16.43 18.09
CA GLY A 601 36.37 17.84 17.81
C GLY A 601 36.26 18.20 16.32
N ALA A 602 35.59 17.41 15.49
CA ALA A 602 35.34 17.76 14.10
C ALA A 602 34.36 18.94 14.01
N SER A 603 34.57 19.84 13.06
CA SER A 603 33.63 20.92 12.79
C SER A 603 32.41 20.42 12.03
N GLN A 604 31.25 21.06 12.24
CA GLN A 604 30.01 20.74 11.53
C GLN A 604 30.19 20.72 10.00
N THR A 605 31.00 21.61 9.45
CA THR A 605 31.33 21.63 8.02
C THR A 605 32.12 20.40 7.57
N ALA A 606 33.00 19.87 8.40
CA ALA A 606 33.77 18.66 8.09
C ALA A 606 32.84 17.42 8.11
N VAL A 607 31.98 17.30 9.12
CA VAL A 607 30.99 16.22 9.23
C VAL A 607 30.00 16.27 8.05
N ALA A 608 29.48 17.45 7.72
CA ALA A 608 28.56 17.63 6.61
C ALA A 608 29.19 17.24 5.26
N ARG A 609 30.47 17.57 5.04
CA ARG A 609 31.17 17.18 3.81
C ARG A 609 31.39 15.67 3.70
N ASP A 610 31.72 15.01 4.80
CA ASP A 610 31.84 13.53 4.81
C ASP A 610 30.51 12.87 4.43
N LEU A 611 29.40 13.35 5.01
CA LEU A 611 28.07 12.80 4.74
C LEU A 611 27.54 13.11 3.33
N THR A 612 27.87 14.31 2.75
CA THR A 612 27.49 14.61 1.35
C THR A 612 28.09 13.64 0.34
N GLY A 613 29.19 12.97 0.67
CA GLY A 613 29.76 11.91 -0.17
C GLY A 613 28.95 10.61 -0.20
N ARG A 614 28.02 10.44 0.75
CA ARG A 614 27.21 9.20 0.91
C ARG A 614 25.73 9.42 0.58
N TYR A 615 25.24 10.63 0.70
CA TYR A 615 23.82 10.95 0.61
C TYR A 615 23.56 11.99 -0.50
N PRO A 616 22.46 11.86 -1.28
CA PRO A 616 22.16 12.74 -2.42
C PRO A 616 21.59 14.10 -1.94
N THR A 617 22.46 14.96 -1.45
CA THR A 617 22.07 16.25 -0.87
C THR A 617 23.22 17.27 -0.89
N SER A 618 22.95 18.51 -0.44
CA SER A 618 23.92 19.57 -0.28
C SER A 618 24.51 19.64 1.15
N GLU A 619 25.74 20.16 1.31
CA GLU A 619 26.32 20.42 2.64
C GLU A 619 25.39 21.28 3.51
N SER A 620 24.67 22.23 2.91
CA SER A 620 23.77 23.12 3.67
C SER A 620 22.58 22.39 4.29
N THR A 621 22.00 21.45 3.58
CA THR A 621 20.88 20.64 4.05
C THR A 621 21.32 19.72 5.20
N ILE A 622 22.46 19.05 5.06
CA ILE A 622 23.01 18.20 6.12
C ILE A 622 23.32 19.04 7.38
N ARG A 623 23.94 20.21 7.23
CA ARG A 623 24.25 21.05 8.38
C ARG A 623 23.02 21.38 9.22
N THR A 624 21.92 21.74 8.57
CA THR A 624 20.66 22.00 9.29
C THR A 624 20.19 20.75 10.07
N ALA A 625 20.35 19.56 9.50
CA ALA A 625 20.00 18.32 10.17
C ALA A 625 20.94 17.94 11.31
N LEU A 626 22.21 18.38 11.26
CA LEU A 626 23.22 18.11 12.28
C LEU A 626 23.13 19.04 13.51
N ASP A 627 22.52 20.22 13.41
CA ASP A 627 22.42 21.19 14.50
C ASP A 627 21.94 20.62 15.85
N PRO A 628 20.88 19.78 15.90
CA PRO A 628 20.45 19.15 17.16
C PRO A 628 21.46 18.15 17.70
N ILE A 629 22.14 17.40 16.82
CA ILE A 629 23.13 16.39 17.20
C ILE A 629 24.36 17.08 17.82
N GLU A 630 24.89 18.12 17.15
CA GLU A 630 26.02 18.91 17.66
C GLU A 630 25.71 19.52 19.04
N ARG A 631 24.57 20.20 19.17
CA ARG A 631 24.14 20.79 20.46
C ARG A 631 23.98 19.76 21.56
N HIS A 632 23.48 18.56 21.23
CA HIS A 632 23.29 17.47 22.19
C HIS A 632 24.64 16.92 22.66
N THR A 633 25.58 16.73 21.74
CA THR A 633 26.95 16.28 22.00
C THR A 633 27.73 17.31 22.83
N ASP A 634 27.66 18.59 22.46
CA ASP A 634 28.31 19.69 23.17
C ASP A 634 27.77 19.81 24.61
N ALA A 635 26.52 19.51 24.85
CA ALA A 635 25.93 19.48 26.18
C ALA A 635 26.36 18.25 27.02
N GLY A 636 27.11 17.33 26.42
CA GLY A 636 27.61 16.11 27.10
C GLY A 636 26.57 15.05 27.39
N PHE A 637 25.43 15.07 26.66
CA PHE A 637 24.39 14.05 26.79
C PHE A 637 24.61 12.88 25.83
N PRO A 638 24.26 11.65 26.21
CA PRO A 638 24.36 10.50 25.32
C PRO A 638 23.32 10.59 24.19
N LEU A 639 23.77 10.43 22.94
CA LEU A 639 22.88 10.39 21.78
C LEU A 639 22.14 9.04 21.66
N PRO A 640 20.84 9.04 21.32
CA PRO A 640 20.15 7.81 20.90
C PRO A 640 20.62 7.42 19.49
N THR A 641 21.14 6.19 19.37
CA THR A 641 21.69 5.64 18.13
C THR A 641 21.02 4.29 17.80
N ASP A 642 21.47 3.64 16.74
CA ASP A 642 21.08 2.26 16.40
C ASP A 642 21.42 1.24 17.51
N ARG A 643 22.40 1.56 18.37
CA ARG A 643 22.92 0.68 19.43
C ARG A 643 22.67 1.21 20.85
N ARG A 644 22.10 2.39 20.99
CA ARG A 644 21.89 3.05 22.29
C ARG A 644 20.48 3.59 22.44
N ILE A 645 19.77 3.07 23.42
CA ILE A 645 18.50 3.62 23.89
C ILE A 645 18.79 4.65 24.98
N CYS A 646 18.22 5.84 24.87
CA CYS A 646 18.30 6.88 25.88
C CYS A 646 16.95 7.10 26.55
N ILE A 647 16.89 7.01 27.88
CA ILE A 647 15.66 7.19 28.65
C ILE A 647 15.78 8.45 29.47
N GLU A 648 14.87 9.39 29.27
CA GLU A 648 14.82 10.65 30.01
C GLU A 648 13.47 10.83 30.71
N SER A 649 13.46 11.58 31.81
CA SER A 649 12.22 11.89 32.52
C SER A 649 12.15 13.35 32.92
N ARG A 650 10.98 13.97 32.73
CA ARG A 650 10.69 15.34 33.12
C ARG A 650 9.25 15.45 33.64
N GLY A 651 9.11 15.75 34.93
CA GLY A 651 7.78 15.84 35.55
C GLY A 651 7.01 14.53 35.48
N ARG A 652 5.91 14.50 34.75
CA ARG A 652 5.07 13.31 34.52
C ARG A 652 5.30 12.65 33.16
N THR A 653 6.33 13.05 32.46
CA THR A 653 6.66 12.49 31.15
C THR A 653 7.96 11.69 31.23
N VAL A 654 7.94 10.47 30.73
CA VAL A 654 9.14 9.67 30.45
C VAL A 654 9.22 9.45 28.96
N ARG A 655 10.40 9.65 28.38
CA ARG A 655 10.69 9.39 26.97
C ARG A 655 11.74 8.31 26.84
N VAL A 656 11.45 7.33 25.99
CA VAL A 656 12.38 6.29 25.56
C VAL A 656 12.77 6.62 24.13
N ASN A 657 13.97 7.13 23.91
CA ASN A 657 14.48 7.47 22.59
C ASN A 657 15.16 6.22 22.02
N ALA A 658 14.57 5.65 20.97
CA ALA A 658 14.99 4.40 20.32
C ALA A 658 14.73 4.47 18.81
N ALA A 659 15.77 4.31 18.02
CA ALA A 659 15.70 4.38 16.56
C ALA A 659 15.31 3.00 15.97
N PHE A 660 14.13 2.50 16.30
CA PHE A 660 13.67 1.15 15.93
C PHE A 660 12.54 1.13 14.89
N GLY A 661 12.04 2.31 14.50
CA GLY A 661 10.90 2.41 13.60
C GLY A 661 9.55 2.30 14.34
N HIS A 662 8.48 2.52 13.62
CA HIS A 662 7.14 2.64 14.22
C HIS A 662 6.65 1.36 14.87
N GLU A 663 6.69 0.23 14.16
CA GLU A 663 6.11 -1.04 14.63
C GLU A 663 6.79 -1.57 15.90
N ILE A 664 8.13 -1.52 15.92
CA ILE A 664 8.89 -1.96 17.10
C ILE A 664 8.66 -1.00 18.28
N ASN A 665 8.67 0.31 18.03
CA ASN A 665 8.43 1.29 19.08
C ASN A 665 6.99 1.22 19.61
N GLU A 666 6.00 0.96 18.78
CA GLU A 666 4.60 0.76 19.22
C GLU A 666 4.47 -0.49 20.10
N THR A 667 5.05 -1.61 19.65
CA THR A 667 5.04 -2.86 20.41
C THR A 667 5.74 -2.70 21.77
N LEU A 668 6.92 -2.09 21.78
CA LEU A 668 7.69 -1.80 22.99
C LEU A 668 6.94 -0.82 23.91
N GLY A 669 6.30 0.19 23.33
CA GLY A 669 5.51 1.17 24.06
C GLY A 669 4.32 0.53 24.78
N ARG A 670 3.58 -0.34 24.11
CA ARG A 670 2.46 -1.10 24.71
C ARG A 670 2.92 -2.00 25.85
N LEU A 671 4.02 -2.72 25.63
CA LEU A 671 4.63 -3.56 26.66
C LEU A 671 5.02 -2.75 27.89
N LEU A 672 5.77 -1.68 27.70
CA LEU A 672 6.23 -0.82 28.81
C LEU A 672 5.06 -0.13 29.53
N SER A 673 4.04 0.35 28.80
CA SER A 673 2.83 0.92 29.41
C SER A 673 2.13 -0.09 30.31
N ALA A 674 2.00 -1.34 29.87
CA ALA A 674 1.36 -2.40 30.65
C ALA A 674 2.17 -2.76 31.92
N LEU A 675 3.49 -2.94 31.78
CA LEU A 675 4.36 -3.30 32.89
C LEU A 675 4.48 -2.18 33.94
N VAL A 676 4.57 -0.91 33.51
CA VAL A 676 4.56 0.26 34.41
C VAL A 676 3.19 0.40 35.05
N GLY A 677 2.10 0.23 34.29
CA GLY A 677 0.73 0.26 34.80
C GLY A 677 0.49 -0.81 35.89
N GLN A 678 0.97 -2.04 35.67
CA GLN A 678 0.90 -3.12 36.65
C GLN A 678 1.68 -2.79 37.94
N ARG A 679 2.87 -2.20 37.79
CA ARG A 679 3.73 -1.83 38.93
C ARG A 679 3.18 -0.66 39.74
N THR A 680 2.50 0.27 39.12
CA THR A 680 2.00 1.51 39.72
C THR A 680 0.53 1.48 40.10
N GLY A 681 -0.24 0.53 39.59
CA GLY A 681 -1.70 0.47 39.73
C GLY A 681 -2.45 1.57 38.99
N SER A 682 -1.82 2.23 38.02
CA SER A 682 -2.38 3.38 37.31
C SER A 682 -2.22 3.18 35.78
N SER A 683 -3.14 3.73 34.99
CA SER A 683 -3.01 3.75 33.53
C SER A 683 -1.86 4.67 33.11
N VAL A 684 -1.15 4.25 32.06
CA VAL A 684 -0.03 4.98 31.44
C VAL A 684 -0.41 5.30 30.01
N GLY A 685 -0.55 6.58 29.70
CA GLY A 685 -0.73 7.05 28.34
C GLY A 685 0.57 6.96 27.54
N MET A 686 0.49 6.73 26.22
CA MET A 686 1.67 6.72 25.37
C MET A 686 1.39 7.39 24.02
N SER A 687 2.45 7.95 23.44
CA SER A 687 2.53 8.35 22.02
C SER A 687 3.84 7.82 21.44
N VAL A 688 3.83 7.49 20.14
CA VAL A 688 4.95 6.81 19.48
C VAL A 688 5.28 7.54 18.19
N ASP A 689 6.57 7.70 17.94
CA ASP A 689 7.13 8.06 16.63
C ASP A 689 8.28 7.07 16.28
N PRO A 690 8.87 7.10 15.06
CA PRO A 690 9.88 6.13 14.65
C PRO A 690 11.13 6.11 15.53
N TYR A 691 11.38 7.17 16.29
CA TYR A 691 12.63 7.43 17.02
C TYR A 691 12.42 7.53 18.51
N ARG A 692 11.16 7.56 19.00
CA ARG A 692 10.87 7.73 20.42
C ARG A 692 9.48 7.27 20.82
N ILE A 693 9.38 6.92 22.11
CA ILE A 693 8.13 6.58 22.78
C ILE A 693 7.98 7.54 23.95
N SER A 694 6.92 8.31 24.00
CA SER A 694 6.62 9.23 25.10
C SER A 694 5.51 8.65 25.96
N PHE A 695 5.72 8.64 27.28
CA PHE A 695 4.78 8.10 28.26
C PHE A 695 4.31 9.18 29.21
N GLU A 696 3.01 9.24 29.45
CA GLU A 696 2.42 9.99 30.56
C GLU A 696 2.29 9.09 31.77
N VAL A 697 3.06 9.36 32.81
CA VAL A 697 3.21 8.50 33.97
C VAL A 697 2.70 9.14 35.27
N PRO A 698 2.32 8.35 36.27
CA PRO A 698 2.03 8.85 37.63
C PRO A 698 3.23 9.56 38.23
N GLN A 699 2.95 10.47 39.18
CA GLN A 699 4.00 11.17 39.90
C GLN A 699 4.93 10.19 40.65
N GLY A 700 6.26 10.39 40.53
CA GLY A 700 7.29 9.54 41.10
C GLY A 700 7.82 8.42 40.23
N VAL A 701 7.22 8.16 39.07
CA VAL A 701 7.77 7.26 38.06
C VAL A 701 8.84 8.00 37.26
N THR A 702 10.03 7.42 37.16
CA THR A 702 11.20 8.03 36.54
C THR A 702 11.82 7.11 35.48
N ALA A 703 12.79 7.63 34.72
CA ALA A 703 13.58 6.84 33.74
C ALA A 703 14.21 5.57 34.38
N GLY A 704 14.53 5.62 35.69
CA GLY A 704 15.08 4.47 36.40
C GLY A 704 14.13 3.28 36.44
N VAL A 705 12.84 3.52 36.59
CA VAL A 705 11.81 2.45 36.59
C VAL A 705 11.75 1.75 35.23
N PHE A 706 11.77 2.52 34.13
CA PHE A 706 11.76 1.98 32.77
C PHE A 706 13.03 1.17 32.48
N ARG A 707 14.19 1.68 32.90
CA ARG A 707 15.46 0.96 32.76
C ARG A 707 15.45 -0.38 33.51
N GLU A 708 14.96 -0.38 34.74
CA GLU A 708 14.84 -1.59 35.54
C GLU A 708 13.92 -2.62 34.88
N ILE A 709 12.76 -2.20 34.39
CA ILE A 709 11.81 -3.06 33.67
C ILE A 709 12.50 -3.67 32.43
N LEU A 710 13.13 -2.86 31.58
CA LEU A 710 13.83 -3.35 30.38
C LEU A 710 14.94 -4.36 30.70
N GLN A 711 15.68 -4.14 31.79
CA GLN A 711 16.77 -5.04 32.20
C GLN A 711 16.29 -6.32 32.89
N SER A 712 15.12 -6.30 33.53
CA SER A 712 14.59 -7.45 34.29
C SER A 712 13.59 -8.29 33.47
N THR A 713 13.12 -7.80 32.32
CA THR A 713 12.17 -8.53 31.49
C THR A 713 12.91 -9.57 30.64
N GLU A 714 12.62 -10.84 30.86
CA GLU A 714 13.18 -11.93 30.08
C GLU A 714 12.49 -12.04 28.71
N PRO A 715 13.25 -12.16 27.59
CA PRO A 715 12.69 -12.29 26.24
C PRO A 715 11.67 -13.42 26.09
N ALA A 716 11.87 -14.54 26.81
CA ALA A 716 10.94 -15.68 26.77
C ALA A 716 9.52 -15.37 27.26
N HIS A 717 9.33 -14.29 28.01
CA HIS A 717 8.02 -13.91 28.55
C HIS A 717 7.33 -12.78 27.78
N LEU A 718 7.99 -12.23 26.72
CA LEU A 718 7.49 -11.06 26.00
C LEU A 718 6.12 -11.30 25.37
N GLU A 719 5.90 -12.46 24.75
CA GLU A 719 4.64 -12.82 24.11
C GLU A 719 3.49 -12.82 25.13
N SER A 720 3.67 -13.46 26.29
CA SER A 720 2.66 -13.50 27.34
C SER A 720 2.34 -12.12 27.92
N TYR A 721 3.35 -11.27 28.07
CA TYR A 721 3.14 -9.88 28.52
C TYR A 721 2.41 -9.05 27.47
N LEU A 722 2.72 -9.22 26.18
CA LEU A 722 2.04 -8.55 25.08
C LEU A 722 0.58 -9.00 24.97
N GLU A 723 0.30 -10.30 25.08
CA GLU A 723 -1.08 -10.80 25.12
C GLU A 723 -1.88 -10.16 26.27
N LEU A 724 -1.28 -10.06 27.45
CA LEU A 724 -1.93 -9.43 28.60
C LEU A 724 -2.15 -7.92 28.37
N ALA A 725 -1.17 -7.24 27.80
CA ALA A 725 -1.25 -5.82 27.47
C ALA A 725 -2.35 -5.53 26.44
N LEU A 726 -2.46 -6.38 25.42
CA LEU A 726 -3.44 -6.23 24.33
C LEU A 726 -4.88 -6.50 24.80
N LYS A 727 -5.10 -7.45 25.71
CA LYS A 727 -6.45 -7.83 26.20
C LYS A 727 -7.32 -6.67 26.65
N ASN A 728 -6.70 -5.60 27.15
CA ASN A 728 -7.40 -4.42 27.65
C ASN A 728 -7.34 -3.21 26.71
N SER A 729 -6.76 -3.37 25.50
CA SER A 729 -6.63 -2.25 24.57
C SER A 729 -7.93 -2.01 23.76
N GLU A 730 -8.32 -0.75 23.59
CA GLU A 730 -9.48 -0.39 22.76
C GLU A 730 -9.26 -0.80 21.28
N THR A 731 -8.02 -0.72 20.80
CA THR A 731 -7.67 -1.17 19.43
C THR A 731 -7.97 -2.66 19.24
N LEU A 732 -7.64 -3.51 20.23
CA LEU A 732 -7.97 -4.94 20.15
C LEU A 732 -9.47 -5.17 20.19
N LYS A 733 -10.20 -4.47 21.07
CA LYS A 733 -11.66 -4.59 21.16
C LYS A 733 -12.32 -4.21 19.83
N PHE A 734 -11.89 -3.10 19.21
CA PHE A 734 -12.37 -2.66 17.91
C PHE A 734 -12.09 -3.71 16.82
N THR A 735 -10.86 -4.20 16.73
CA THR A 735 -10.47 -5.23 15.75
C THR A 735 -11.23 -6.54 15.98
N LEU A 736 -11.40 -6.96 17.25
CA LEU A 736 -12.19 -8.15 17.59
C LEU A 736 -13.67 -8.01 17.19
N ALA A 737 -14.26 -6.83 17.37
CA ALA A 737 -15.64 -6.59 16.94
C ALA A 737 -15.77 -6.74 15.41
N GLN A 738 -14.83 -6.20 14.64
CA GLN A 738 -14.79 -6.37 13.18
C GLN A 738 -14.62 -7.84 12.78
N VAL A 739 -13.68 -8.55 13.42
CA VAL A 739 -13.47 -9.99 13.15
C VAL A 739 -14.71 -10.80 13.54
N ALA A 740 -15.31 -10.55 14.71
CA ALA A 740 -16.52 -11.24 15.15
C ALA A 740 -17.71 -10.97 14.22
N ALA A 741 -17.82 -9.78 13.65
CA ALA A 741 -18.81 -9.47 12.61
C ALA A 741 -18.53 -10.29 11.33
N LYS A 742 -17.27 -10.46 10.93
CA LYS A 742 -16.86 -11.31 9.79
C LYS A 742 -17.08 -12.80 10.04
N PHE A 743 -17.13 -13.24 11.30
CA PHE A 743 -17.56 -14.61 11.68
C PHE A 743 -19.08 -14.77 11.84
N GLY A 744 -19.86 -13.68 11.68
CA GLY A 744 -21.29 -13.67 11.88
C GLY A 744 -21.72 -13.84 13.35
N SER A 745 -20.79 -13.78 14.30
CA SER A 745 -21.05 -13.85 15.75
C SER A 745 -21.66 -12.55 16.27
N LEU A 746 -21.42 -11.43 15.58
CA LEU A 746 -22.11 -10.15 15.79
C LEU A 746 -22.97 -9.83 14.57
N LYS A 747 -24.16 -9.26 14.79
CA LYS A 747 -24.90 -8.63 13.69
C LYS A 747 -24.03 -7.50 13.13
N ARG A 748 -24.03 -7.38 11.80
CA ARG A 748 -23.26 -6.37 11.08
C ARG A 748 -23.38 -5.03 11.83
N TYR A 749 -22.26 -4.47 12.26
CA TYR A 749 -22.19 -3.22 13.00
C TYR A 749 -22.80 -2.12 12.13
N GLN A 750 -23.95 -1.65 12.50
CA GLN A 750 -24.54 -0.42 12.00
C GLN A 750 -24.21 0.65 13.04
N GLY A 751 -23.03 1.27 12.96
CA GLY A 751 -22.64 2.52 13.65
C GLY A 751 -23.09 2.80 15.09
N ARG A 752 -23.69 1.84 15.81
CA ARG A 752 -24.40 2.08 17.06
C ARG A 752 -24.10 0.99 18.11
N GLY A 753 -23.10 1.25 18.88
CA GLY A 753 -22.83 0.46 20.07
C GLY A 753 -21.72 1.10 20.90
N ARG A 754 -22.08 1.95 21.86
CA ARG A 754 -21.21 2.18 23.00
C ARG A 754 -21.01 0.85 23.71
N PHE A 755 -19.77 0.35 23.74
CA PHE A 755 -19.36 -0.73 24.59
C PHE A 755 -19.30 -0.28 26.06
#